data_5b2c38d64c78a2b68b7de0170b862004
#
_entry.id   5b2c38d64c78a2b68b7de0170b862004
#
_cell.length_a   1.000
_cell.length_b   1.000
_cell.length_c   1.000
_cell.angle_alpha   90.00
_cell.angle_beta   90.00
_cell.angle_gamma   90.00
#
_symmetry.space_group_name_H-M   'P 1'
#
loop_
_entity.id
_entity.type
_entity.pdbx_description
1 polymer ?
#
loop_
_entity_poly.entity_id
_entity_poly.type
_entity_poly.pdbx_seq_one_letter_code
_entity_poly.pdbx_strand_id
1 'polypeptide(L)'
;MSTAAILDMLEGVVEAPGGWKALCPIHGDENQSLSIKELDSGATLINCFGCDNKGPAFVEALGLDASELYAPDGVKTSATVRRPAPAKAAKRTRKPLGPIVAEYDYFDEDGVWLYQATRHEPKDFRQRTNDASGKWTWSMDGVRRVLYRLPEVLGAVERGDTIHVVEGEKDVATMEGLGFVATCNVAGAMKWRDEYSEVLRDVDVVILPDVDPLERKNKKGVMVPFARGQLHGADIAKSLDGIAASVRVLELPVKDVSDWVEDMGGDRDGLLRLIEADAVSGQAYVAKMAAWEASVKKAPAVKQAAQEVLPDVQVPTFTNTDQTDIGASDRLVERYGHELRYCAELKRWFVWNGAVWAEDRVGAATARAKAVARENTMSQLARGEKEWKKGLALEGASKIRGALELAAVDEAVAVRADVFDRFRDVLAVPNGTIDLRTGALLSPDPTLMLTQMAPTVYDPDAKALVFDAFIESTMMGRPELIEFMQRWLGYCITGQTREQSLVVAVGEGANGKGTLFDKVGDTIGPLSAEAPQGLLIAKRNDTHPAELMTVRGRRFVTASEVPDGSTFDEARLKWLTGQDTITARGMRQDFVSWAPTHKLTVYLNNKPKVRDTSEGFWRRMMIVPFDGLFGPGREGHDPLLRDKLALEHEGILAWLVRGAVTWYDSGLTRPDAVTRCTSEYREEEDRFGAWLKEYFMDSTAGDEQQASSMFKSYSGWCDRNSERPISLRAFGASLTRSGFSKTRKRDGTHYRRPSVAVAEVAADN
;
A
#
# COMPACT_ATOMS: atom_id res chain seq x y z
N MET A 1 -35.32 -8.27 -32.50
CA MET A 1 -35.31 -9.72 -32.18
C MET A 1 -35.47 -9.88 -30.67
N SER A 2 -35.98 -11.00 -30.14
CA SER A 2 -36.05 -11.22 -28.70
C SER A 2 -34.71 -11.68 -28.18
N THR A 3 -34.37 -11.41 -26.90
CA THR A 3 -33.17 -11.90 -26.24
C THR A 3 -33.01 -13.42 -26.38
N ALA A 4 -34.13 -14.18 -26.32
CA ALA A 4 -34.13 -15.63 -26.52
C ALA A 4 -33.59 -16.05 -27.89
N ALA A 5 -34.00 -15.35 -28.95
CA ALA A 5 -33.55 -15.66 -30.33
C ALA A 5 -32.05 -15.35 -30.53
N ILE A 6 -31.49 -14.38 -29.80
CA ILE A 6 -30.05 -14.09 -29.82
C ILE A 6 -29.27 -15.18 -29.04
N LEU A 7 -29.85 -15.65 -27.94
CA LEU A 7 -29.23 -16.73 -27.13
C LEU A 7 -29.15 -18.05 -27.91
N ASP A 8 -30.17 -18.35 -28.76
CA ASP A 8 -30.17 -19.54 -29.59
C ASP A 8 -29.09 -19.54 -30.70
N MET A 9 -28.55 -18.38 -31.03
CA MET A 9 -27.47 -18.22 -32.03
C MET A 9 -26.04 -18.25 -31.41
N LEU A 10 -25.95 -18.31 -30.10
CA LEU A 10 -24.66 -18.28 -29.37
C LEU A 10 -24.30 -19.66 -28.83
N GLU A 11 -23.01 -20.01 -28.89
CA GLU A 11 -22.50 -21.25 -28.33
C GLU A 11 -22.17 -21.10 -26.85
N GLY A 12 -22.32 -22.19 -26.07
CA GLY A 12 -21.94 -22.25 -24.68
C GLY A 12 -22.76 -21.37 -23.75
N VAL A 13 -24.02 -21.12 -24.07
CA VAL A 13 -24.92 -20.28 -23.26
C VAL A 13 -25.21 -20.91 -21.92
N VAL A 14 -24.98 -20.13 -20.83
CA VAL A 14 -25.26 -20.54 -19.45
C VAL A 14 -25.96 -19.38 -18.72
N GLU A 15 -27.01 -19.70 -17.98
CA GLU A 15 -27.71 -18.72 -17.13
C GLU A 15 -26.82 -18.23 -16.00
N ALA A 16 -26.77 -16.93 -15.79
CA ALA A 16 -25.95 -16.28 -14.77
C ALA A 16 -26.81 -15.26 -13.98
N PRO A 17 -26.42 -14.87 -12.75
CA PRO A 17 -27.17 -13.90 -11.97
C PRO A 17 -27.35 -12.58 -12.74
N GLY A 18 -28.58 -12.29 -13.13
CA GLY A 18 -28.97 -11.08 -13.86
C GLY A 18 -28.85 -11.14 -15.38
N GLY A 19 -28.74 -12.34 -15.99
CA GLY A 19 -28.70 -12.55 -17.44
C GLY A 19 -28.06 -13.88 -17.85
N TRP A 20 -27.29 -13.88 -18.92
CA TRP A 20 -26.64 -15.08 -19.46
C TRP A 20 -25.15 -14.81 -19.75
N LYS A 21 -24.38 -15.91 -19.84
CA LYS A 21 -23.02 -15.91 -20.35
C LYS A 21 -22.92 -16.87 -21.52
N ALA A 22 -22.07 -16.57 -22.48
CA ALA A 22 -21.82 -17.40 -23.65
C ALA A 22 -20.35 -17.31 -24.11
N LEU A 23 -19.97 -18.17 -25.05
CA LEU A 23 -18.70 -18.02 -25.75
C LEU A 23 -18.79 -16.83 -26.72
N CYS A 24 -17.69 -16.12 -26.87
CA CYS A 24 -17.65 -14.94 -27.73
C CYS A 24 -17.47 -15.31 -29.19
N PRO A 25 -18.39 -14.96 -30.09
CA PRO A 25 -18.28 -15.31 -31.52
C PRO A 25 -17.20 -14.51 -32.26
N ILE A 26 -16.63 -13.45 -31.65
CA ILE A 26 -15.66 -12.59 -32.31
C ILE A 26 -14.21 -13.08 -32.10
N HIS A 27 -13.86 -13.60 -30.90
CA HIS A 27 -12.48 -14.00 -30.61
C HIS A 27 -12.30 -15.48 -30.20
N GLY A 28 -13.35 -16.27 -30.29
CA GLY A 28 -13.29 -17.73 -30.15
C GLY A 28 -12.69 -18.21 -28.84
N ASP A 29 -13.31 -17.85 -27.71
CA ASP A 29 -12.81 -18.20 -26.38
C ASP A 29 -13.24 -19.60 -25.91
N GLU A 30 -12.41 -20.23 -25.07
CA GLU A 30 -12.74 -21.51 -24.42
C GLU A 30 -13.55 -21.32 -23.13
N ASN A 31 -13.67 -20.09 -22.63
CA ASN A 31 -14.40 -19.72 -21.42
C ASN A 31 -15.43 -18.64 -21.73
N GLN A 32 -16.64 -18.75 -21.18
CA GLN A 32 -17.76 -17.82 -21.41
C GLN A 32 -17.41 -16.39 -20.96
N SER A 33 -16.80 -15.61 -21.83
CA SER A 33 -16.46 -14.21 -21.60
C SER A 33 -17.56 -13.22 -22.03
N LEU A 34 -18.55 -13.68 -22.80
CA LEU A 34 -19.68 -12.88 -23.26
C LEU A 34 -20.75 -12.79 -22.17
N SER A 35 -21.17 -11.59 -21.82
CA SER A 35 -22.29 -11.31 -20.90
C SER A 35 -23.46 -10.74 -21.67
N ILE A 36 -24.63 -11.35 -21.47
CA ILE A 36 -25.89 -10.96 -22.14
C ILE A 36 -26.91 -10.63 -21.05
N LYS A 37 -27.60 -9.50 -21.19
CA LYS A 37 -28.61 -9.05 -20.25
C LYS A 37 -29.81 -8.46 -21.00
N GLU A 38 -31.02 -8.86 -20.62
CA GLU A 38 -32.24 -8.24 -21.05
C GLU A 38 -32.58 -7.08 -20.09
N LEU A 39 -32.87 -5.92 -20.67
CA LEU A 39 -33.30 -4.74 -19.94
C LEU A 39 -34.81 -4.73 -19.77
N ASP A 40 -35.34 -4.00 -18.79
CA ASP A 40 -36.78 -3.82 -18.56
C ASP A 40 -37.52 -3.22 -19.79
N SER A 41 -36.78 -2.58 -20.69
CA SER A 41 -37.25 -2.05 -21.97
C SER A 41 -37.41 -3.13 -23.05
N GLY A 42 -36.99 -4.38 -22.78
CA GLY A 42 -36.94 -5.45 -23.76
C GLY A 42 -35.73 -5.41 -24.71
N ALA A 43 -34.82 -4.47 -24.49
CA ALA A 43 -33.58 -4.38 -25.27
C ALA A 43 -32.53 -5.37 -24.70
N THR A 44 -31.72 -5.95 -25.60
CA THR A 44 -30.66 -6.89 -25.23
C THR A 44 -29.31 -6.18 -25.16
N LEU A 45 -28.64 -6.27 -24.01
CA LEU A 45 -27.31 -5.72 -23.79
C LEU A 45 -26.27 -6.85 -23.87
N ILE A 46 -25.29 -6.71 -24.76
CA ILE A 46 -24.24 -7.71 -24.96
C ILE A 46 -22.87 -7.04 -24.78
N ASN A 47 -21.99 -7.64 -23.98
CA ASN A 47 -20.64 -7.16 -23.73
C ASN A 47 -19.68 -8.32 -23.50
N CYS A 48 -18.51 -8.30 -24.13
CA CYS A 48 -17.47 -9.29 -23.88
C CYS A 48 -16.39 -8.70 -22.98
N PHE A 49 -16.00 -9.48 -21.96
CA PHE A 49 -14.91 -9.10 -21.04
C PHE A 49 -13.53 -9.56 -21.53
N GLY A 50 -13.46 -10.33 -22.61
CA GLY A 50 -12.19 -10.79 -23.21
C GLY A 50 -11.67 -9.90 -24.33
N CYS A 51 -12.57 -9.33 -25.15
CA CYS A 51 -12.17 -8.47 -26.29
C CYS A 51 -12.75 -7.04 -26.23
N ASP A 52 -13.38 -6.63 -25.12
CA ASP A 52 -13.99 -5.31 -24.90
C ASP A 52 -15.02 -4.83 -25.95
N ASN A 53 -15.46 -5.72 -26.83
CA ASN A 53 -16.50 -5.42 -27.83
C ASN A 53 -17.89 -5.34 -27.20
N LYS A 54 -18.76 -4.48 -27.76
CA LYS A 54 -20.11 -4.20 -27.27
C LYS A 54 -21.18 -4.54 -28.33
N GLY A 55 -22.43 -4.59 -27.90
CA GLY A 55 -23.62 -5.01 -28.62
C GLY A 55 -23.58 -4.97 -30.16
N PRO A 56 -23.36 -3.84 -30.80
CA PRO A 56 -23.39 -3.77 -32.28
C PRO A 56 -22.39 -4.69 -32.97
N ALA A 57 -21.18 -4.82 -32.46
CA ALA A 57 -20.16 -5.69 -33.05
C ALA A 57 -20.51 -7.18 -33.01
N PHE A 58 -21.26 -7.62 -31.97
CA PHE A 58 -21.73 -9.00 -31.87
C PHE A 58 -22.88 -9.31 -32.83
N VAL A 59 -23.77 -8.33 -33.02
CA VAL A 59 -24.89 -8.49 -33.93
C VAL A 59 -24.38 -8.61 -35.36
N GLU A 60 -23.38 -7.81 -35.73
CA GLU A 60 -22.71 -7.90 -37.02
C GLU A 60 -21.99 -9.25 -37.22
N ALA A 61 -21.30 -9.73 -36.17
CA ALA A 61 -20.63 -11.05 -36.17
C ALA A 61 -21.61 -12.22 -36.30
N LEU A 62 -22.85 -12.05 -35.86
CA LEU A 62 -23.94 -13.02 -35.99
C LEU A 62 -24.74 -12.83 -37.28
N GLY A 63 -24.37 -11.85 -38.15
CA GLY A 63 -25.04 -11.57 -39.42
C GLY A 63 -26.38 -10.86 -39.26
N LEU A 64 -26.57 -10.12 -38.14
CA LEU A 64 -27.81 -9.40 -37.82
C LEU A 64 -27.60 -7.87 -37.95
N ASP A 65 -28.71 -7.10 -37.99
CA ASP A 65 -28.67 -5.63 -37.97
C ASP A 65 -28.67 -5.10 -36.51
N ALA A 66 -27.91 -4.01 -36.25
CA ALA A 66 -27.82 -3.44 -34.91
C ALA A 66 -29.17 -2.94 -34.35
N SER A 67 -30.15 -2.67 -35.18
CA SER A 67 -31.54 -2.33 -34.78
C SER A 67 -32.27 -3.49 -34.11
N GLU A 68 -31.84 -4.73 -34.33
CA GLU A 68 -32.45 -5.93 -33.76
C GLU A 68 -32.15 -6.13 -32.25
N LEU A 69 -31.21 -5.39 -31.71
CA LEU A 69 -30.96 -5.32 -30.25
C LEU A 69 -32.02 -4.53 -29.49
N TYR A 70 -32.84 -3.73 -30.19
CA TYR A 70 -33.84 -2.89 -29.56
C TYR A 70 -35.25 -3.48 -29.83
N ALA A 71 -36.06 -3.50 -28.76
CA ALA A 71 -37.46 -3.92 -28.92
C ALA A 71 -38.24 -2.93 -29.82
N PRO A 72 -39.07 -3.40 -30.75
CA PRO A 72 -39.97 -2.50 -31.47
C PRO A 72 -41.00 -1.90 -30.48
N ASP A 73 -41.27 -0.60 -30.60
CA ASP A 73 -42.20 0.14 -29.75
C ASP A 73 -43.58 -0.57 -29.71
N GLY A 74 -43.93 -0.98 -28.49
CA GLY A 74 -45.28 -1.30 -28.08
C GLY A 74 -45.83 -2.67 -28.44
N VAL A 75 -45.59 -3.69 -27.57
CA VAL A 75 -46.62 -4.70 -27.18
C VAL A 75 -46.20 -5.32 -25.86
N LYS A 76 -46.99 -5.09 -24.80
CA LYS A 76 -46.95 -5.91 -23.56
C LYS A 76 -47.66 -7.22 -23.83
N THR A 77 -46.98 -8.34 -23.87
CA THR A 77 -47.59 -9.66 -23.72
C THR A 77 -47.06 -10.35 -22.46
N SER A 78 -47.94 -10.44 -21.47
CA SER A 78 -47.79 -11.29 -20.33
C SER A 78 -47.95 -12.75 -20.75
N ALA A 79 -46.87 -13.52 -20.78
CA ALA A 79 -46.96 -14.98 -20.83
C ALA A 79 -46.38 -15.54 -19.52
N THR A 80 -47.27 -15.99 -18.67
CA THR A 80 -46.97 -16.81 -17.47
C THR A 80 -46.41 -18.14 -17.92
N VAL A 81 -45.10 -18.31 -17.90
CA VAL A 81 -44.45 -19.63 -18.04
C VAL A 81 -44.38 -20.21 -16.65
N ARG A 82 -45.06 -21.35 -16.44
CA ARG A 82 -44.98 -22.22 -15.25
C ARG A 82 -43.54 -22.63 -15.07
N ARG A 83 -42.94 -22.31 -13.93
CA ARG A 83 -41.66 -22.82 -13.46
C ARG A 83 -41.73 -24.34 -13.31
N PRO A 84 -40.83 -25.12 -13.88
CA PRO A 84 -40.54 -26.47 -13.41
C PRO A 84 -39.89 -26.39 -12.04
N ALA A 85 -40.21 -27.37 -11.18
CA ALA A 85 -39.62 -27.53 -9.85
C ALA A 85 -38.08 -27.61 -9.91
N PRO A 86 -37.33 -27.09 -8.90
CA PRO A 86 -35.89 -27.07 -8.95
C PRO A 86 -35.34 -28.49 -9.00
N ALA A 87 -34.67 -28.80 -10.09
CA ALA A 87 -33.82 -29.97 -10.16
C ALA A 87 -32.71 -29.83 -9.09
N LYS A 88 -32.48 -30.93 -8.36
CA LYS A 88 -31.44 -31.02 -7.33
C LYS A 88 -30.13 -30.48 -7.88
N ALA A 89 -29.54 -29.52 -7.14
CA ALA A 89 -28.27 -28.89 -7.47
C ALA A 89 -27.25 -29.93 -7.96
N ALA A 90 -26.80 -29.80 -9.20
CA ALA A 90 -25.74 -30.61 -9.74
C ALA A 90 -24.49 -30.37 -8.86
N LYS A 91 -23.91 -31.42 -8.34
CA LYS A 91 -22.66 -31.43 -7.58
C LYS A 91 -21.62 -30.68 -8.40
N ARG A 92 -21.05 -29.59 -7.84
CA ARG A 92 -19.87 -28.93 -8.39
C ARG A 92 -18.86 -30.00 -8.78
N THR A 93 -18.55 -30.16 -10.05
CA THR A 93 -17.46 -31.03 -10.49
C THR A 93 -16.17 -30.50 -9.83
N ARG A 94 -15.66 -31.29 -8.87
CA ARG A 94 -14.34 -31.00 -8.26
C ARG A 94 -13.30 -31.13 -9.36
N LYS A 95 -12.34 -30.18 -9.40
CA LYS A 95 -11.16 -30.34 -10.26
C LYS A 95 -10.56 -31.72 -10.01
N PRO A 96 -10.11 -32.43 -11.06
CA PRO A 96 -9.46 -33.73 -10.88
C PRO A 96 -8.26 -33.54 -9.94
N LEU A 97 -8.11 -34.42 -8.97
CA LEU A 97 -6.96 -34.49 -8.08
C LEU A 97 -5.71 -34.78 -8.91
N GLY A 98 -4.65 -34.04 -8.70
CA GLY A 98 -3.35 -34.33 -9.27
C GLY A 98 -2.74 -35.63 -8.67
N PRO A 99 -1.56 -36.08 -9.14
CA PRO A 99 -0.90 -37.25 -8.63
C PRO A 99 -0.56 -37.11 -7.13
N ILE A 100 -0.58 -38.21 -6.40
CA ILE A 100 -0.12 -38.30 -5.03
C ILE A 100 1.40 -38.24 -5.04
N VAL A 101 1.99 -37.29 -4.26
CA VAL A 101 3.44 -37.09 -4.14
C VAL A 101 3.98 -37.51 -2.77
N ALA A 102 3.12 -37.63 -1.76
CA ALA A 102 3.47 -38.21 -0.45
C ALA A 102 2.24 -38.80 0.24
N GLU A 103 2.49 -39.81 1.05
CA GLU A 103 1.50 -40.54 1.80
C GLU A 103 1.94 -40.67 3.25
N TYR A 104 1.01 -40.44 4.20
CA TYR A 104 1.28 -40.43 5.64
C TYR A 104 0.23 -41.30 6.35
N ASP A 105 0.67 -42.43 6.93
CA ASP A 105 -0.19 -43.37 7.62
C ASP A 105 -0.38 -42.99 9.09
N TYR A 106 -1.60 -43.08 9.57
CA TYR A 106 -2.01 -42.84 10.94
C TYR A 106 -2.44 -44.11 11.61
N PHE A 107 -1.87 -44.35 12.80
CA PHE A 107 -2.08 -45.53 13.60
C PHE A 107 -2.69 -45.18 14.97
N ASP A 108 -3.42 -46.09 15.58
CA ASP A 108 -3.87 -45.96 16.96
C ASP A 108 -2.75 -46.32 17.95
N GLU A 109 -3.09 -46.33 19.24
CA GLU A 109 -2.17 -46.60 20.36
C GLU A 109 -1.57 -48.04 20.31
N ASP A 110 -2.27 -48.97 19.71
CA ASP A 110 -1.86 -50.40 19.57
C ASP A 110 -1.10 -50.61 18.24
N GLY A 111 -0.87 -49.58 17.46
CA GLY A 111 -0.22 -49.66 16.14
C GLY A 111 -1.13 -50.17 15.04
N VAL A 112 -2.46 -50.16 15.23
CA VAL A 112 -3.40 -50.53 14.19
C VAL A 112 -3.62 -49.34 13.25
N TRP A 113 -3.52 -49.61 11.93
CA TRP A 113 -3.71 -48.59 10.91
C TRP A 113 -5.15 -48.07 10.91
N LEU A 114 -5.32 -46.72 10.91
CA LEU A 114 -6.63 -46.05 10.94
C LEU A 114 -6.98 -45.37 9.61
N TYR A 115 -6.09 -44.56 9.07
CA TYR A 115 -6.29 -43.81 7.84
C TYR A 115 -4.97 -43.28 7.30
N GLN A 116 -5.01 -42.69 6.10
CA GLN A 116 -3.87 -42.10 5.44
C GLN A 116 -4.16 -40.65 5.02
N ALA A 117 -3.25 -39.75 5.28
CA ALA A 117 -3.22 -38.43 4.67
C ALA A 117 -2.38 -38.48 3.38
N THR A 118 -2.84 -37.83 2.31
CA THR A 118 -2.16 -37.81 1.01
C THR A 118 -1.90 -36.37 0.58
N ARG A 119 -0.68 -36.10 0.10
CA ARG A 119 -0.29 -34.86 -0.53
C ARG A 119 -0.29 -34.99 -2.04
N HIS A 120 -0.89 -34.06 -2.73
CA HIS A 120 -1.04 -34.05 -4.19
C HIS A 120 -0.29 -32.86 -4.83
N GLU A 121 0.02 -33.00 -6.13
CA GLU A 121 0.59 -31.92 -6.95
C GLU A 121 -0.42 -31.54 -8.06
N PRO A 122 -0.88 -30.25 -8.18
CA PRO A 122 -0.53 -29.07 -7.33
C PRO A 122 -1.02 -29.25 -5.89
N LYS A 123 -0.35 -28.59 -4.94
CA LYS A 123 -0.51 -28.75 -3.49
C LYS A 123 -1.99 -28.81 -3.05
N ASP A 124 -2.47 -30.00 -2.76
CA ASP A 124 -3.75 -30.30 -2.10
C ASP A 124 -3.53 -31.45 -1.12
N PHE A 125 -4.26 -31.48 -0.01
CA PHE A 125 -4.19 -32.52 1.00
C PHE A 125 -5.54 -33.22 1.13
N ARG A 126 -5.53 -34.54 1.17
CA ARG A 126 -6.73 -35.35 1.32
C ARG A 126 -6.49 -36.46 2.35
N GLN A 127 -7.57 -36.93 2.92
CA GLN A 127 -7.56 -38.10 3.81
C GLN A 127 -8.37 -39.22 3.16
N ARG A 128 -7.88 -40.43 3.28
CA ARG A 128 -8.53 -41.64 2.79
C ARG A 128 -8.44 -42.75 3.81
N THR A 129 -9.40 -43.66 3.78
CA THR A 129 -9.38 -44.91 4.54
C THR A 129 -9.82 -46.05 3.64
N ASN A 130 -9.80 -47.27 4.15
CA ASN A 130 -10.32 -48.46 3.45
C ASN A 130 -11.77 -48.73 3.85
N ASP A 131 -12.60 -49.09 2.91
CA ASP A 131 -13.91 -49.67 3.20
C ASP A 131 -13.80 -51.16 3.64
N ALA A 132 -14.89 -51.77 4.03
CA ALA A 132 -14.93 -53.17 4.46
C ALA A 132 -14.40 -54.17 3.40
N SER A 133 -14.25 -53.79 2.15
CA SER A 133 -13.67 -54.58 1.06
C SER A 133 -12.18 -54.31 0.82
N GLY A 134 -11.57 -53.44 1.60
CA GLY A 134 -10.18 -53.00 1.41
C GLY A 134 -9.98 -51.95 0.31
N LYS A 135 -11.06 -51.39 -0.26
CA LYS A 135 -10.98 -50.38 -1.30
C LYS A 135 -10.87 -48.97 -0.71
N TRP A 136 -9.99 -48.13 -1.27
CA TRP A 136 -9.83 -46.76 -0.87
C TRP A 136 -11.10 -45.91 -0.98
N THR A 137 -11.48 -45.27 0.10
CA THR A 137 -12.58 -44.32 0.16
C THR A 137 -12.08 -42.97 0.73
N TRP A 138 -12.61 -41.88 0.20
CA TRP A 138 -12.31 -40.50 0.66
C TRP A 138 -13.27 -40.05 1.78
N SER A 139 -14.18 -40.90 2.24
CA SER A 139 -14.99 -40.65 3.42
C SER A 139 -14.18 -40.97 4.68
N MET A 140 -14.31 -40.10 5.64
CA MET A 140 -13.68 -40.21 6.96
C MET A 140 -14.77 -40.34 8.05
N ASP A 141 -15.99 -40.67 7.67
CA ASP A 141 -17.11 -40.82 8.59
C ASP A 141 -16.86 -42.00 9.52
N GLY A 142 -16.98 -41.79 10.83
CA GLY A 142 -16.74 -42.78 11.86
C GLY A 142 -15.25 -43.09 12.14
N VAL A 143 -14.31 -42.52 11.41
CA VAL A 143 -12.86 -42.74 11.65
C VAL A 143 -12.35 -41.79 12.73
N ARG A 144 -11.78 -42.36 13.78
CA ARG A 144 -11.13 -41.64 14.87
C ARG A 144 -9.92 -40.85 14.33
N ARG A 145 -9.75 -39.59 14.75
CA ARG A 145 -8.58 -38.78 14.43
C ARG A 145 -7.61 -38.87 15.58
N VAL A 146 -6.34 -39.05 15.26
CA VAL A 146 -5.25 -39.19 16.24
C VAL A 146 -4.09 -38.28 15.84
N LEU A 147 -3.14 -38.08 16.75
CA LEU A 147 -1.85 -37.43 16.44
C LEU A 147 -1.06 -38.31 15.44
N TYR A 148 -0.29 -37.64 14.58
CA TYR A 148 0.65 -38.33 13.72
C TYR A 148 1.75 -39.00 14.54
N ARG A 149 2.17 -40.23 14.21
CA ARG A 149 3.15 -40.99 15.00
C ARG A 149 2.69 -41.27 16.46
N LEU A 150 1.41 -41.51 16.66
CA LEU A 150 0.87 -41.72 18.01
C LEU A 150 1.59 -42.81 18.82
N PRO A 151 1.91 -44.01 18.29
CA PRO A 151 2.65 -45.05 19.06
C PRO A 151 4.04 -44.52 19.54
N GLU A 152 4.77 -43.85 18.67
CA GLU A 152 6.10 -43.29 18.98
C GLU A 152 5.99 -42.18 20.02
N VAL A 153 4.95 -41.35 19.94
CA VAL A 153 4.66 -40.29 20.90
C VAL A 153 4.36 -40.90 22.27
N LEU A 154 3.50 -41.89 22.36
CA LEU A 154 3.16 -42.54 23.62
C LEU A 154 4.40 -43.21 24.27
N GLY A 155 5.22 -43.88 23.48
CA GLY A 155 6.48 -44.44 23.99
C GLY A 155 7.43 -43.39 24.50
N ALA A 156 7.45 -42.18 23.93
CA ALA A 156 8.25 -41.06 24.41
C ALA A 156 7.64 -40.44 25.68
N VAL A 157 6.32 -40.34 25.76
CA VAL A 157 5.60 -39.91 26.98
C VAL A 157 5.96 -40.82 28.18
N GLU A 158 5.94 -42.14 27.97
CA GLU A 158 6.32 -43.12 29.00
C GLU A 158 7.79 -42.97 29.49
N ARG A 159 8.69 -42.53 28.59
CA ARG A 159 10.10 -42.28 28.95
C ARG A 159 10.33 -40.90 29.56
N GLY A 160 9.35 -40.01 29.53
CA GLY A 160 9.49 -38.62 29.96
C GLY A 160 10.29 -37.75 28.99
N ASP A 161 10.31 -38.12 27.70
CA ASP A 161 10.99 -37.35 26.65
C ASP A 161 10.20 -36.07 26.30
N THR A 162 10.88 -35.01 25.91
CA THR A 162 10.23 -33.80 25.37
C THR A 162 9.60 -34.09 24.04
N ILE A 163 8.31 -33.74 23.87
CA ILE A 163 7.58 -33.90 22.62
C ILE A 163 7.56 -32.57 21.84
N HIS A 164 7.89 -32.63 20.55
CA HIS A 164 7.86 -31.48 19.66
C HIS A 164 6.59 -31.49 18.81
N VAL A 165 5.85 -30.38 18.78
CA VAL A 165 4.65 -30.24 17.98
C VAL A 165 4.92 -29.29 16.83
N VAL A 166 4.80 -29.76 15.58
CA VAL A 166 4.99 -29.03 14.33
C VAL A 166 3.70 -28.98 13.53
N GLU A 167 3.64 -28.23 12.42
CA GLU A 167 2.38 -28.02 11.68
C GLU A 167 2.03 -29.19 10.74
N GLY A 168 3.02 -29.84 10.13
CA GLY A 168 2.83 -30.83 9.08
C GLY A 168 3.67 -32.08 9.20
N GLU A 169 3.22 -33.16 8.50
CA GLU A 169 3.85 -34.48 8.52
C GLU A 169 5.28 -34.47 7.92
N LYS A 170 5.58 -33.54 6.95
CA LYS A 170 6.94 -33.33 6.43
C LYS A 170 7.88 -32.85 7.53
N ASP A 171 7.39 -31.92 8.34
CA ASP A 171 8.18 -31.33 9.42
C ASP A 171 8.43 -32.32 10.54
N VAL A 172 7.48 -33.22 10.83
CA VAL A 172 7.70 -34.35 11.73
C VAL A 172 8.85 -35.22 11.24
N ALA A 173 8.86 -35.59 9.95
CA ALA A 173 9.96 -36.38 9.37
C ALA A 173 11.32 -35.66 9.45
N THR A 174 11.34 -34.35 9.28
CA THR A 174 12.55 -33.52 9.46
C THR A 174 13.03 -33.54 10.89
N MET A 175 12.14 -33.39 11.88
CA MET A 175 12.45 -33.48 13.30
C MET A 175 12.95 -34.85 13.70
N GLU A 176 12.36 -35.93 13.18
CA GLU A 176 12.82 -37.32 13.37
C GLU A 176 14.24 -37.49 12.79
N GLY A 177 14.54 -36.89 11.63
CA GLY A 177 15.88 -36.88 11.04
C GLY A 177 16.93 -36.19 11.90
N LEU A 178 16.53 -35.19 12.70
CA LEU A 178 17.35 -34.53 13.71
C LEU A 178 17.42 -35.31 15.05
N GLY A 179 16.70 -36.44 15.16
CA GLY A 179 16.66 -37.28 16.37
C GLY A 179 15.73 -36.75 17.46
N PHE A 180 14.73 -35.96 17.14
CA PHE A 180 13.69 -35.53 18.07
C PHE A 180 12.42 -36.35 17.91
N VAL A 181 11.66 -36.49 19.00
CA VAL A 181 10.30 -37.01 18.93
C VAL A 181 9.36 -35.87 18.57
N ALA A 182 8.63 -36.03 17.48
CA ALA A 182 7.75 -34.99 17.00
C ALA A 182 6.39 -35.54 16.55
N THR A 183 5.39 -34.65 16.54
CA THR A 183 4.04 -34.96 16.11
C THR A 183 3.37 -33.74 15.47
N CYS A 184 2.27 -33.99 14.77
CA CYS A 184 1.36 -32.95 14.27
C CYS A 184 -0.07 -33.47 14.29
N ASN A 185 -1.03 -32.55 14.16
CA ASN A 185 -2.43 -32.94 13.93
C ASN A 185 -2.74 -33.04 12.42
N VAL A 186 -3.62 -33.94 12.07
CA VAL A 186 -4.10 -34.09 10.68
C VAL A 186 -4.87 -32.85 10.22
N ALA A 187 -4.75 -32.49 8.94
CA ALA A 187 -5.43 -31.38 8.26
C ALA A 187 -4.92 -29.97 8.62
N GLY A 188 -3.72 -29.83 9.20
CA GLY A 188 -2.98 -28.58 9.37
C GLY A 188 -3.60 -27.60 10.36
N ALA A 189 -3.23 -26.32 10.20
CA ALA A 189 -3.54 -25.24 11.13
C ALA A 189 -5.02 -25.11 11.53
N MET A 190 -5.26 -24.77 12.81
CA MET A 190 -6.60 -24.53 13.41
C MET A 190 -7.50 -25.77 13.47
N LYS A 191 -6.91 -26.96 13.59
CA LYS A 191 -7.62 -28.24 13.69
C LYS A 191 -7.21 -29.07 14.92
N TRP A 192 -6.52 -28.44 15.88
CA TRP A 192 -6.19 -29.07 17.14
C TRP A 192 -7.47 -29.51 17.88
N ARG A 193 -7.41 -30.58 18.66
CA ARG A 193 -8.51 -31.15 19.43
C ARG A 193 -8.08 -31.41 20.86
N ASP A 194 -9.01 -31.31 21.79
CA ASP A 194 -8.73 -31.53 23.20
C ASP A 194 -8.21 -32.96 23.48
N GLU A 195 -8.69 -33.95 22.72
CA GLU A 195 -8.22 -35.32 22.84
C GLU A 195 -6.72 -35.48 22.53
N TYR A 196 -6.14 -34.58 21.70
CA TYR A 196 -4.70 -34.58 21.41
C TYR A 196 -3.89 -34.04 22.58
N SER A 197 -4.43 -33.09 23.31
CA SER A 197 -3.81 -32.53 24.49
C SER A 197 -3.72 -33.56 25.63
N GLU A 198 -4.72 -34.42 25.77
CA GLU A 198 -4.72 -35.48 26.76
C GLU A 198 -3.59 -36.53 26.55
N VAL A 199 -3.19 -36.77 25.30
CA VAL A 199 -2.05 -37.64 24.95
C VAL A 199 -0.72 -37.06 25.49
N LEU A 200 -0.65 -35.72 25.60
CA LEU A 200 0.55 -34.98 26.02
C LEU A 200 0.49 -34.57 27.51
N ARG A 201 -0.31 -35.25 28.31
CA ARG A 201 -0.46 -34.99 29.74
C ARG A 201 0.84 -35.26 30.48
N ASP A 202 1.20 -34.33 31.37
CA ASP A 202 2.36 -34.38 32.27
C ASP A 202 3.72 -34.50 31.56
N VAL A 203 3.82 -34.10 30.29
CA VAL A 203 5.06 -34.08 29.48
C VAL A 203 5.52 -32.66 29.16
N ASP A 204 6.80 -32.49 28.92
CA ASP A 204 7.35 -31.25 28.38
C ASP A 204 7.08 -31.17 26.88
N VAL A 205 6.46 -30.06 26.46
CA VAL A 205 6.10 -29.85 25.05
C VAL A 205 6.78 -28.59 24.50
N VAL A 206 7.39 -28.74 23.32
CA VAL A 206 7.92 -27.63 22.53
C VAL A 206 7.13 -27.51 21.23
N ILE A 207 6.48 -26.37 21.00
CA ILE A 207 5.70 -26.11 19.81
C ILE A 207 6.57 -25.27 18.85
N LEU A 208 6.69 -25.71 17.58
CA LEU A 208 7.33 -24.98 16.49
C LEU A 208 6.27 -24.66 15.42
N PRO A 209 5.57 -23.52 15.54
CA PRO A 209 4.56 -23.14 14.56
C PRO A 209 5.21 -22.69 13.26
N ASP A 210 4.50 -22.88 12.11
CA ASP A 210 4.88 -22.20 10.88
C ASP A 210 4.88 -20.70 11.09
N VAL A 211 5.94 -20.02 10.64
CA VAL A 211 6.06 -18.55 10.69
C VAL A 211 5.50 -17.96 9.41
N ASP A 212 4.20 -17.75 9.42
CA ASP A 212 3.51 -17.10 8.32
C ASP A 212 3.75 -15.58 8.33
N PRO A 213 3.77 -14.92 7.16
CA PRO A 213 3.73 -13.45 7.10
C PRO A 213 2.51 -12.92 7.85
N LEU A 214 2.70 -11.90 8.71
CA LEU A 214 1.59 -11.32 9.49
C LEU A 214 0.47 -10.72 8.60
N GLU A 215 0.77 -10.48 7.33
CA GLU A 215 -0.18 -10.04 6.31
C GLU A 215 0.08 -10.73 4.97
N ARG A 216 -0.97 -10.97 4.20
CA ARG A 216 -0.85 -11.47 2.83
C ARG A 216 -1.89 -10.87 1.89
N LYS A 217 -1.60 -10.84 0.59
CA LYS A 217 -2.60 -10.45 -0.42
C LYS A 217 -3.66 -11.55 -0.56
N ASN A 218 -4.94 -11.17 -0.43
CA ASN A 218 -6.06 -12.07 -0.74
C ASN A 218 -6.23 -12.21 -2.27
N LYS A 219 -7.18 -13.05 -2.71
CA LYS A 219 -7.47 -13.25 -4.15
C LYS A 219 -7.88 -11.98 -4.91
N LYS A 220 -8.17 -10.89 -4.19
CA LYS A 220 -8.50 -9.58 -4.76
C LYS A 220 -7.32 -8.60 -4.70
N GLY A 221 -6.12 -9.06 -4.33
CA GLY A 221 -4.92 -8.25 -4.22
C GLY A 221 -4.84 -7.36 -2.97
N VAL A 222 -5.80 -7.47 -2.05
CA VAL A 222 -5.83 -6.68 -0.80
C VAL A 222 -5.00 -7.38 0.26
N MET A 223 -4.13 -6.63 0.95
CA MET A 223 -3.42 -7.12 2.14
C MET A 223 -4.44 -7.42 3.23
N VAL A 224 -4.35 -8.59 3.79
CA VAL A 224 -5.22 -9.04 4.90
C VAL A 224 -4.34 -9.68 5.97
N PRO A 225 -4.67 -9.51 7.24
CA PRO A 225 -3.97 -10.16 8.33
C PRO A 225 -3.91 -11.67 8.11
N PHE A 226 -2.71 -12.22 8.30
CA PHE A 226 -2.45 -13.63 8.11
C PHE A 226 -1.35 -14.08 9.05
N ALA A 227 -1.65 -14.94 9.97
CA ALA A 227 -0.69 -15.52 10.92
C ALA A 227 -1.21 -16.91 11.34
N ARG A 228 -1.57 -17.74 10.37
CA ARG A 228 -2.28 -18.99 10.66
C ARG A 228 -1.45 -19.97 11.45
N GLY A 229 -0.18 -20.11 11.11
CA GLY A 229 0.74 -21.00 11.83
C GLY A 229 0.94 -20.53 13.25
N GLN A 230 1.23 -19.23 13.44
CA GLN A 230 1.43 -18.65 14.78
C GLN A 230 0.15 -18.72 15.65
N LEU A 231 -1.02 -18.45 15.07
CA LEU A 231 -2.31 -18.58 15.77
C LEU A 231 -2.60 -20.05 16.13
N HIS A 232 -2.24 -20.97 15.24
CA HIS A 232 -2.36 -22.39 15.53
C HIS A 232 -1.44 -22.82 16.68
N GLY A 233 -0.19 -22.36 16.70
CA GLY A 233 0.72 -22.59 17.82
C GLY A 233 0.19 -22.05 19.15
N ALA A 234 -0.46 -20.87 19.12
CA ALA A 234 -1.12 -20.31 20.32
C ALA A 234 -2.35 -21.12 20.75
N ASP A 235 -3.13 -21.63 19.81
CA ASP A 235 -4.30 -22.51 20.08
C ASP A 235 -3.87 -23.82 20.74
N ILE A 236 -2.79 -24.44 20.24
CA ILE A 236 -2.18 -25.64 20.86
C ILE A 236 -1.66 -25.29 22.25
N ALA A 237 -0.88 -24.22 22.41
CA ALA A 237 -0.33 -23.83 23.71
C ALA A 237 -1.44 -23.57 24.74
N LYS A 238 -2.54 -22.95 24.33
CA LYS A 238 -3.71 -22.73 25.18
C LYS A 238 -4.42 -24.03 25.56
N SER A 239 -4.53 -25.00 24.62
CA SER A 239 -5.19 -26.29 24.87
C SER A 239 -4.34 -27.20 25.79
N LEU A 240 -3.03 -26.97 25.85
CA LEU A 240 -2.10 -27.71 26.71
C LEU A 240 -1.90 -27.06 28.11
N ASP A 241 -2.42 -25.86 28.32
CA ASP A 241 -2.29 -25.14 29.59
C ASP A 241 -2.98 -25.91 30.73
N GLY A 242 -2.23 -26.28 31.78
CA GLY A 242 -2.72 -27.10 32.87
C GLY A 242 -2.86 -28.60 32.56
N ILE A 243 -2.45 -29.06 31.36
CA ILE A 243 -2.40 -30.45 30.95
C ILE A 243 -0.98 -30.95 30.84
N ALA A 244 -0.14 -30.30 30.04
CA ALA A 244 1.27 -30.61 29.88
C ALA A 244 2.08 -30.16 31.12
N ALA A 245 3.21 -30.81 31.39
CA ALA A 245 4.11 -30.42 32.49
C ALA A 245 4.72 -29.04 32.25
N SER A 246 5.17 -28.78 31.03
CA SER A 246 5.56 -27.44 30.55
C SER A 246 5.25 -27.29 29.09
N VAL A 247 4.98 -26.05 28.65
CA VAL A 247 4.78 -25.67 27.24
C VAL A 247 5.70 -24.53 26.89
N ARG A 248 6.52 -24.72 25.87
CA ARG A 248 7.37 -23.70 25.27
C ARG A 248 7.04 -23.56 23.79
N VAL A 249 7.16 -22.35 23.25
CA VAL A 249 6.90 -22.08 21.82
C VAL A 249 8.12 -21.37 21.25
N LEU A 250 8.64 -21.89 20.13
CA LEU A 250 9.76 -21.33 19.38
C LEU A 250 9.31 -20.97 17.96
N GLU A 251 9.35 -19.68 17.60
CA GLU A 251 9.28 -19.24 16.21
C GLU A 251 10.67 -19.32 15.58
N LEU A 252 10.82 -20.06 14.49
CA LEU A 252 12.07 -20.13 13.75
C LEU A 252 12.26 -18.86 12.88
N PRO A 253 13.51 -18.50 12.53
CA PRO A 253 13.78 -17.34 11.67
C PRO A 253 13.35 -17.51 10.20
N VAL A 254 12.84 -18.68 9.86
CA VAL A 254 12.28 -19.07 8.55
C VAL A 254 10.90 -19.66 8.75
N LYS A 255 10.23 -20.01 7.64
CA LYS A 255 8.84 -20.42 7.67
C LYS A 255 8.55 -21.63 8.56
N ASP A 256 9.30 -22.71 8.40
CA ASP A 256 9.12 -23.97 9.10
C ASP A 256 10.47 -24.67 9.38
N VAL A 257 10.45 -25.78 10.12
CA VAL A 257 11.68 -26.51 10.48
C VAL A 257 12.34 -27.18 9.29
N SER A 258 11.56 -27.55 8.26
CA SER A 258 12.12 -28.12 7.03
C SER A 258 12.92 -27.08 6.26
N ASP A 259 12.40 -25.86 6.12
CA ASP A 259 13.11 -24.74 5.50
C ASP A 259 14.34 -24.35 6.34
N TRP A 260 14.26 -24.44 7.68
CA TRP A 260 15.40 -24.14 8.56
C TRP A 260 16.56 -25.11 8.36
N VAL A 261 16.28 -26.42 8.19
CA VAL A 261 17.30 -27.43 7.90
C VAL A 261 17.82 -27.30 6.46
N GLU A 262 16.92 -27.17 5.48
CA GLU A 262 17.27 -27.15 4.05
C GLU A 262 18.02 -25.88 3.65
N ASP A 263 17.56 -24.70 4.10
CA ASP A 263 18.07 -23.38 3.66
C ASP A 263 19.18 -22.82 4.58
N MET A 264 19.15 -23.14 5.87
CA MET A 264 20.08 -22.58 6.87
C MET A 264 21.09 -23.61 7.43
N GLY A 265 21.00 -24.86 7.01
CA GLY A 265 21.87 -25.94 7.48
C GLY A 265 21.67 -26.27 8.96
N GLY A 266 20.44 -26.11 9.45
CA GLY A 266 20.09 -26.35 10.85
C GLY A 266 20.37 -27.80 11.27
N ASP A 267 20.89 -27.98 12.47
CA ASP A 267 21.21 -29.26 13.07
C ASP A 267 20.59 -29.42 14.46
N ARG A 268 20.72 -30.63 15.05
CA ARG A 268 20.17 -30.93 16.38
C ARG A 268 20.63 -29.93 17.44
N ASP A 269 21.94 -29.69 17.51
CA ASP A 269 22.52 -28.83 18.55
C ASP A 269 22.12 -27.37 18.36
N GLY A 270 21.99 -26.93 17.11
CA GLY A 270 21.48 -25.61 16.77
C GLY A 270 20.04 -25.40 17.24
N LEU A 271 19.16 -26.39 17.01
CA LEU A 271 17.77 -26.32 17.46
C LEU A 271 17.66 -26.31 18.98
N LEU A 272 18.45 -27.14 19.69
CA LEU A 272 18.49 -27.12 21.16
C LEU A 272 18.92 -25.75 21.70
N ARG A 273 19.94 -25.12 21.11
CA ARG A 273 20.37 -23.76 21.50
C ARG A 273 19.27 -22.73 21.27
N LEU A 274 18.53 -22.80 20.15
CA LEU A 274 17.42 -21.90 19.90
C LEU A 274 16.26 -22.11 20.89
N ILE A 275 15.94 -23.38 21.21
CA ILE A 275 14.90 -23.69 22.21
C ILE A 275 15.29 -23.15 23.60
N GLU A 276 16.55 -23.20 23.95
CA GLU A 276 17.03 -22.71 25.24
C GLU A 276 17.10 -21.17 25.30
N ALA A 277 17.51 -20.52 24.20
CA ALA A 277 17.72 -19.07 24.15
C ALA A 277 16.43 -18.28 23.85
N ASP A 278 15.61 -18.75 22.92
CA ASP A 278 14.56 -17.95 22.28
C ASP A 278 13.13 -18.48 22.49
N ALA A 279 12.96 -19.74 22.98
CA ALA A 279 11.63 -20.25 23.23
C ALA A 279 10.96 -19.56 24.42
N VAL A 280 9.74 -19.10 24.21
CA VAL A 280 8.93 -18.44 25.25
C VAL A 280 7.92 -19.41 25.87
N SER A 281 7.44 -19.13 27.08
CA SER A 281 6.40 -19.96 27.70
C SER A 281 5.11 -19.92 26.88
N GLY A 282 4.35 -21.01 26.90
CA GLY A 282 3.07 -21.12 26.19
C GLY A 282 2.11 -19.98 26.55
N GLN A 283 2.01 -19.62 27.83
CA GLN A 283 1.17 -18.51 28.29
C GLN A 283 1.64 -17.15 27.74
N ALA A 284 2.95 -16.88 27.71
CA ALA A 284 3.49 -15.67 27.12
C ALA A 284 3.23 -15.60 25.62
N TYR A 285 3.33 -16.74 24.92
CA TYR A 285 3.03 -16.81 23.50
C TYR A 285 1.55 -16.60 23.20
N VAL A 286 0.66 -17.20 23.97
CA VAL A 286 -0.80 -16.97 23.86
C VAL A 286 -1.12 -15.49 24.09
N ALA A 287 -0.51 -14.84 25.08
CA ALA A 287 -0.67 -13.41 25.34
C ALA A 287 -0.14 -12.56 24.16
N LYS A 288 1.03 -12.90 23.58
CA LYS A 288 1.59 -12.26 22.39
C LYS A 288 0.62 -12.32 21.22
N MET A 289 0.09 -13.50 20.91
CA MET A 289 -0.83 -13.67 19.77
C MET A 289 -2.21 -13.05 20.01
N ALA A 290 -2.70 -13.07 21.24
CA ALA A 290 -3.92 -12.35 21.62
C ALA A 290 -3.76 -10.83 21.51
N ALA A 291 -2.61 -10.28 21.88
CA ALA A 291 -2.29 -8.86 21.69
C ALA A 291 -2.21 -8.51 20.19
N TRP A 292 -1.57 -9.36 19.38
CA TRP A 292 -1.54 -9.20 17.93
C TRP A 292 -2.96 -9.27 17.33
N GLU A 293 -3.77 -10.29 17.66
CA GLU A 293 -5.17 -10.36 17.24
C GLU A 293 -5.99 -9.14 17.68
N ALA A 294 -5.75 -8.64 18.89
CA ALA A 294 -6.39 -7.43 19.37
C ALA A 294 -5.93 -6.18 18.60
N SER A 295 -4.66 -6.09 18.22
CA SER A 295 -4.14 -5.03 17.37
C SER A 295 -4.72 -5.10 15.95
N VAL A 296 -4.82 -6.30 15.39
CA VAL A 296 -5.46 -6.56 14.09
C VAL A 296 -6.98 -6.33 14.16
N LYS A 297 -7.61 -6.66 15.27
CA LYS A 297 -9.03 -6.38 15.55
C LYS A 297 -9.26 -4.91 15.90
N LYS A 298 -8.24 -4.21 16.46
CA LYS A 298 -8.25 -2.75 16.69
C LYS A 298 -7.84 -1.96 15.44
N ALA A 299 -7.05 -2.53 14.53
CA ALA A 299 -6.98 -2.03 13.16
C ALA A 299 -8.40 -2.19 12.58
N PRO A 300 -9.06 -1.13 12.09
CA PRO A 300 -10.51 -1.11 11.92
C PRO A 300 -10.96 -2.18 10.93
N ALA A 301 -11.17 -3.37 11.42
CA ALA A 301 -12.00 -4.36 10.77
C ALA A 301 -13.44 -3.87 10.96
N VAL A 302 -14.00 -3.33 9.87
CA VAL A 302 -15.39 -2.94 9.70
C VAL A 302 -16.37 -4.11 10.01
N LYS A 303 -16.12 -4.90 11.03
CA LYS A 303 -17.01 -6.02 11.41
C LYS A 303 -17.23 -6.25 12.90
N GLN A 304 -16.68 -5.47 13.80
CA GLN A 304 -16.89 -5.73 15.24
C GLN A 304 -17.14 -4.48 16.11
N ALA A 305 -17.70 -3.41 15.56
CA ALA A 305 -18.33 -2.37 16.38
C ALA A 305 -19.78 -2.74 16.80
N ALA A 306 -20.10 -4.02 16.91
CA ALA A 306 -21.45 -4.49 17.19
C ALA A 306 -21.59 -5.26 18.52
N GLN A 307 -20.60 -5.24 19.41
CA GLN A 307 -20.69 -5.90 20.72
C GLN A 307 -19.84 -5.24 21.81
N GLU A 308 -19.76 -3.90 21.82
CA GLU A 308 -19.54 -3.21 23.08
C GLU A 308 -20.91 -2.93 23.70
N VAL A 309 -21.08 -3.35 24.94
CA VAL A 309 -22.25 -3.06 25.78
C VAL A 309 -22.45 -1.55 25.72
N LEU A 310 -23.46 -1.12 24.95
CA LEU A 310 -23.90 0.25 24.93
C LEU A 310 -24.32 0.63 26.33
N PRO A 311 -23.92 1.79 26.88
CA PRO A 311 -24.57 2.33 28.05
C PRO A 311 -26.05 2.45 27.72
N ASP A 312 -26.88 2.28 28.72
CA ASP A 312 -28.35 2.25 28.68
C ASP A 312 -28.87 3.45 27.85
N VAL A 313 -28.92 3.29 26.54
CA VAL A 313 -29.44 4.29 25.62
C VAL A 313 -30.95 4.10 25.60
N GLN A 314 -31.68 5.03 26.17
CA GLN A 314 -33.15 5.11 26.01
C GLN A 314 -33.46 4.98 24.52
N VAL A 315 -34.13 3.90 24.14
CA VAL A 315 -34.56 3.66 22.75
C VAL A 315 -35.47 4.83 22.36
N PRO A 316 -35.11 5.65 21.35
CA PRO A 316 -35.93 6.77 20.93
C PRO A 316 -37.30 6.27 20.52
N THR A 317 -38.35 6.97 20.94
CA THR A 317 -39.73 6.61 20.59
C THR A 317 -39.98 7.07 19.14
N PHE A 318 -39.93 6.12 18.22
CA PHE A 318 -40.08 6.39 16.80
C PHE A 318 -41.50 6.85 16.43
N THR A 319 -41.60 7.95 15.69
CA THR A 319 -42.89 8.52 15.19
C THR A 319 -43.23 7.93 13.81
N ASN A 320 -44.45 8.17 13.31
CA ASN A 320 -44.85 7.67 11.98
C ASN A 320 -44.05 8.26 10.82
N THR A 321 -43.43 9.44 10.98
CA THR A 321 -42.55 10.09 9.99
C THR A 321 -41.23 9.32 9.79
N ASP A 322 -40.85 8.54 10.78
CA ASP A 322 -39.61 7.74 10.74
C ASP A 322 -39.61 6.59 9.74
N GLN A 323 -40.74 6.27 9.18
CA GLN A 323 -40.91 5.19 8.20
C GLN A 323 -40.74 5.67 6.74
N THR A 324 -40.30 6.90 6.56
CA THR A 324 -39.95 7.48 5.23
C THR A 324 -38.44 7.41 5.00
N ASP A 325 -38.04 7.59 3.75
CA ASP A 325 -36.62 7.69 3.41
C ASP A 325 -35.95 8.89 4.08
N ILE A 326 -36.69 10.00 4.26
CA ILE A 326 -36.26 11.18 5.03
C ILE A 326 -36.05 10.81 6.49
N GLY A 327 -37.04 10.23 7.14
CA GLY A 327 -36.93 9.85 8.57
C GLY A 327 -35.83 8.79 8.80
N ALA A 328 -35.56 7.91 7.82
CA ALA A 328 -34.43 6.99 7.89
C ALA A 328 -33.06 7.70 7.74
N SER A 329 -33.01 8.74 6.90
CA SER A 329 -31.86 9.63 6.74
C SER A 329 -31.59 10.41 8.02
N ASP A 330 -32.60 11.11 8.54
CA ASP A 330 -32.47 11.92 9.75
C ASP A 330 -31.92 11.11 10.92
N ARG A 331 -32.39 9.89 11.04
CA ARG A 331 -31.92 8.95 12.07
C ARG A 331 -30.53 8.42 11.85
N LEU A 332 -30.14 8.23 10.59
CA LEU A 332 -28.76 7.88 10.25
C LEU A 332 -27.82 9.01 10.65
N VAL A 333 -28.22 10.25 10.40
CA VAL A 333 -27.44 11.45 10.76
C VAL A 333 -27.40 11.65 12.26
N GLU A 334 -28.55 11.56 12.95
CA GLU A 334 -28.65 11.67 14.42
C GLU A 334 -27.69 10.67 15.11
N ARG A 335 -27.70 9.40 14.66
CA ARG A 335 -26.95 8.35 15.31
C ARG A 335 -25.48 8.29 14.91
N TYR A 336 -25.17 8.51 13.63
CA TYR A 336 -23.85 8.30 13.06
C TYR A 336 -23.27 9.53 12.35
N GLY A 337 -23.95 10.67 12.36
CA GLY A 337 -23.46 11.90 11.71
C GLY A 337 -22.14 12.39 12.30
N HIS A 338 -21.83 12.06 13.57
CA HIS A 338 -20.54 12.34 14.18
C HIS A 338 -19.40 11.46 13.63
N GLU A 339 -19.72 10.32 13.01
CA GLU A 339 -18.76 9.38 12.41
C GLU A 339 -18.79 9.37 10.87
N LEU A 340 -19.70 10.08 10.24
CA LEU A 340 -19.88 10.06 8.79
C LEU A 340 -19.64 11.44 8.19
N ARG A 341 -18.92 11.48 7.06
CA ARG A 341 -18.83 12.67 6.18
C ARG A 341 -19.00 12.24 4.72
N TYR A 342 -19.69 13.05 3.97
CA TYR A 342 -19.82 12.87 2.53
C TYR A 342 -19.27 14.09 1.79
N CYS A 343 -18.38 13.85 0.83
CA CYS A 343 -17.86 14.89 -0.03
C CYS A 343 -18.42 14.71 -1.45
N ALA A 344 -19.30 15.61 -1.84
CA ALA A 344 -19.96 15.55 -3.15
C ALA A 344 -18.98 15.75 -4.32
N GLU A 345 -17.97 16.61 -4.17
CA GLU A 345 -16.93 16.87 -5.17
C GLU A 345 -16.10 15.62 -5.45
N LEU A 346 -15.82 14.82 -4.43
CA LEU A 346 -15.10 13.55 -4.52
C LEU A 346 -16.03 12.37 -4.79
N LYS A 347 -17.35 12.54 -4.62
CA LYS A 347 -18.38 11.49 -4.67
C LYS A 347 -18.08 10.34 -3.72
N ARG A 348 -17.63 10.62 -2.49
CA ARG A 348 -17.13 9.63 -1.53
C ARG A 348 -17.62 9.89 -0.12
N TRP A 349 -17.86 8.78 0.57
CA TRP A 349 -18.06 8.74 2.01
C TRP A 349 -16.73 8.64 2.72
N PHE A 350 -16.64 9.29 3.86
CA PHE A 350 -15.54 9.18 4.83
C PHE A 350 -16.12 8.76 6.17
N VAL A 351 -15.39 7.92 6.88
CA VAL A 351 -15.80 7.39 8.17
C VAL A 351 -14.69 7.66 9.19
N TRP A 352 -15.08 8.24 10.32
CA TRP A 352 -14.16 8.42 11.44
C TRP A 352 -13.79 7.06 12.02
N ASN A 353 -12.49 6.73 12.06
CA ASN A 353 -11.98 5.46 12.56
C ASN A 353 -11.34 5.56 13.96
N GLY A 354 -11.54 6.68 14.66
CA GLY A 354 -10.92 6.97 15.94
C GLY A 354 -9.63 7.80 15.85
N ALA A 355 -9.05 7.93 14.64
CA ALA A 355 -7.83 8.70 14.42
C ALA A 355 -7.92 9.65 13.22
N VAL A 356 -8.54 9.22 12.12
CA VAL A 356 -8.72 10.01 10.89
C VAL A 356 -10.06 9.71 10.22
N TRP A 357 -10.48 10.59 9.32
CA TRP A 357 -11.59 10.38 8.39
C TRP A 357 -11.16 9.50 7.23
N ALA A 358 -11.26 8.19 7.39
CA ALA A 358 -10.85 7.25 6.36
C ALA A 358 -11.88 7.19 5.22
N GLU A 359 -11.41 7.14 3.96
CA GLU A 359 -12.28 6.92 2.80
C GLU A 359 -13.01 5.57 2.94
N ASP A 360 -14.33 5.59 2.81
CA ASP A 360 -15.15 4.38 2.87
C ASP A 360 -15.02 3.52 1.61
N ARG A 361 -14.06 2.62 1.62
CA ARG A 361 -13.83 1.65 0.52
C ARG A 361 -14.55 0.32 0.69
N VAL A 362 -15.21 0.13 1.84
CA VAL A 362 -15.81 -1.16 2.22
C VAL A 362 -17.33 -1.08 2.44
N GLY A 363 -17.92 0.11 2.29
CA GLY A 363 -19.35 0.34 2.46
C GLY A 363 -19.78 0.48 3.93
N ALA A 364 -18.92 1.04 4.77
CA ALA A 364 -19.20 1.26 6.19
C ALA A 364 -20.38 2.19 6.42
N ALA A 365 -20.55 3.25 5.62
CA ALA A 365 -21.73 4.11 5.64
C ALA A 365 -23.00 3.32 5.34
N THR A 366 -22.95 2.42 4.34
CA THR A 366 -24.07 1.53 4.01
C THR A 366 -24.37 0.55 5.16
N ALA A 367 -23.34 0.05 5.85
CA ALA A 367 -23.51 -0.83 6.99
C ALA A 367 -24.24 -0.12 8.14
N ARG A 368 -23.93 1.17 8.42
CA ARG A 368 -24.62 1.99 9.42
C ARG A 368 -26.08 2.26 9.03
N ALA A 369 -26.35 2.57 7.77
CA ALA A 369 -27.73 2.73 7.29
C ALA A 369 -28.53 1.42 7.42
N LYS A 370 -27.92 0.26 7.18
CA LYS A 370 -28.53 -1.07 7.45
C LYS A 370 -28.81 -1.28 8.92
N ALA A 371 -27.92 -0.87 9.81
CA ALA A 371 -28.13 -0.98 11.26
C ALA A 371 -29.34 -0.15 11.70
N VAL A 372 -29.43 1.10 11.25
CA VAL A 372 -30.57 2.00 11.51
C VAL A 372 -31.89 1.40 11.00
N ALA A 373 -31.90 0.84 9.77
CA ALA A 373 -33.11 0.20 9.24
C ALA A 373 -33.55 -1.01 10.08
N ARG A 374 -32.61 -1.85 10.54
CA ARG A 374 -32.90 -2.98 11.44
C ARG A 374 -33.40 -2.55 12.82
N GLU A 375 -32.75 -1.56 13.41
CA GLU A 375 -33.21 -1.00 14.71
C GLU A 375 -34.63 -0.47 14.60
N ASN A 376 -34.94 0.23 13.50
CA ASN A 376 -36.30 0.68 13.24
C ASN A 376 -37.26 -0.50 13.14
N THR A 377 -36.96 -1.53 12.35
CA THR A 377 -37.78 -2.74 12.22
C THR A 377 -38.03 -3.38 13.58
N MET A 378 -36.99 -3.54 14.39
CA MET A 378 -37.10 -4.15 15.71
C MET A 378 -37.95 -3.30 16.67
N SER A 379 -37.84 -1.97 16.64
CA SER A 379 -38.65 -1.07 17.46
C SER A 379 -40.14 -1.13 17.06
N GLN A 380 -40.47 -1.35 15.80
CA GLN A 380 -41.84 -1.49 15.32
C GLN A 380 -42.47 -2.83 15.69
N LEU A 381 -41.67 -3.85 16.01
CA LEU A 381 -42.21 -5.14 16.48
C LEU A 381 -43.06 -5.01 17.73
N ALA A 382 -42.66 -4.16 18.66
CA ALA A 382 -43.42 -3.88 19.89
C ALA A 382 -44.80 -3.19 19.65
N ARG A 383 -44.97 -2.58 18.43
CA ARG A 383 -46.22 -1.89 18.04
C ARG A 383 -47.18 -2.77 17.25
N GLY A 384 -46.82 -3.99 16.97
CA GLY A 384 -47.63 -5.01 16.31
C GLY A 384 -47.23 -5.34 14.88
N GLU A 385 -47.77 -6.43 14.36
CA GLU A 385 -47.40 -7.04 13.08
C GLU A 385 -47.49 -6.07 11.89
N LYS A 386 -48.47 -5.20 11.85
CA LYS A 386 -48.67 -4.24 10.75
C LYS A 386 -47.54 -3.22 10.70
N GLU A 387 -47.09 -2.71 11.84
CA GLU A 387 -46.04 -1.73 11.93
C GLU A 387 -44.66 -2.39 11.68
N TRP A 388 -44.46 -3.62 12.18
CA TRP A 388 -43.30 -4.42 11.89
C TRP A 388 -43.09 -4.70 10.36
N LYS A 389 -44.19 -5.02 9.62
CA LYS A 389 -44.15 -5.18 8.17
C LYS A 389 -43.73 -3.91 7.43
N LYS A 390 -44.11 -2.73 7.93
CA LYS A 390 -43.68 -1.45 7.41
C LYS A 390 -42.17 -1.23 7.66
N GLY A 391 -41.68 -1.58 8.86
CA GLY A 391 -40.27 -1.54 9.21
C GLY A 391 -39.43 -2.41 8.25
N LEU A 392 -39.86 -3.66 8.01
CA LEU A 392 -39.23 -4.55 7.07
C LEU A 392 -39.09 -3.97 5.64
N ALA A 393 -40.05 -3.15 5.20
CA ALA A 393 -39.98 -2.50 3.92
C ALA A 393 -38.80 -1.52 3.80
N LEU A 394 -38.35 -0.94 4.92
CA LEU A 394 -37.18 -0.04 4.96
C LEU A 394 -35.84 -0.77 4.88
N GLU A 395 -35.79 -2.07 5.12
CA GLU A 395 -34.58 -2.88 4.95
C GLU A 395 -34.28 -3.19 3.47
N GLY A 396 -35.15 -2.80 2.54
CA GLY A 396 -34.92 -2.95 1.12
C GLY A 396 -33.73 -2.13 0.62
N ALA A 397 -32.91 -2.69 -0.28
CA ALA A 397 -31.69 -2.06 -0.78
C ALA A 397 -31.91 -0.67 -1.41
N SER A 398 -33.07 -0.43 -2.03
CA SER A 398 -33.44 0.88 -2.57
C SER A 398 -33.67 1.92 -1.46
N LYS A 399 -34.32 1.52 -0.36
CA LYS A 399 -34.60 2.37 0.78
C LYS A 399 -33.35 2.76 1.55
N ILE A 400 -32.45 1.80 1.76
CA ILE A 400 -31.14 2.04 2.38
C ILE A 400 -30.30 3.01 1.52
N ARG A 401 -30.34 2.89 0.19
CA ARG A 401 -29.66 3.82 -0.71
C ARG A 401 -30.30 5.21 -0.67
N GLY A 402 -31.64 5.29 -0.68
CA GLY A 402 -32.35 6.56 -0.57
C GLY A 402 -32.02 7.30 0.72
N ALA A 403 -32.00 6.61 1.86
CA ALA A 403 -31.57 7.19 3.13
C ALA A 403 -30.14 7.72 3.10
N LEU A 404 -29.19 7.00 2.48
CA LEU A 404 -27.80 7.45 2.30
C LEU A 404 -27.68 8.65 1.36
N GLU A 405 -28.43 8.68 0.27
CA GLU A 405 -28.46 9.80 -0.69
C GLU A 405 -28.97 11.08 -0.03
N LEU A 406 -29.99 10.96 0.83
CA LEU A 406 -30.51 12.09 1.60
C LEU A 406 -29.55 12.53 2.71
N ALA A 407 -28.94 11.59 3.45
CA ALA A 407 -27.94 11.89 4.46
C ALA A 407 -26.69 12.56 3.88
N ALA A 408 -26.36 12.29 2.60
CA ALA A 408 -25.22 12.87 1.92
C ALA A 408 -25.33 14.39 1.71
N VAL A 409 -26.53 14.95 1.80
CA VAL A 409 -26.78 16.41 1.64
C VAL A 409 -27.10 17.09 2.99
N ASP A 410 -27.13 16.34 4.09
CA ASP A 410 -27.34 16.88 5.43
C ASP A 410 -26.14 17.72 5.90
N GLU A 411 -26.39 18.87 6.54
CA GLU A 411 -25.37 19.82 6.99
C GLU A 411 -24.37 19.21 7.99
N ALA A 412 -24.77 18.25 8.78
CA ALA A 412 -23.91 17.57 9.75
C ALA A 412 -22.93 16.58 9.07
N VAL A 413 -23.24 16.15 7.85
CA VAL A 413 -22.52 15.10 7.12
C VAL A 413 -21.82 15.64 5.87
N ALA A 414 -22.47 16.54 5.13
CA ALA A 414 -21.94 17.10 3.89
C ALA A 414 -20.73 17.99 4.14
N VAL A 415 -19.64 17.73 3.43
CA VAL A 415 -18.41 18.52 3.53
C VAL A 415 -17.83 18.80 2.15
N ARG A 416 -17.10 19.90 2.04
CA ARG A 416 -16.31 20.23 0.84
C ARG A 416 -14.95 19.55 0.87
N ALA A 417 -14.37 19.34 -0.29
CA ALA A 417 -13.05 18.70 -0.40
C ALA A 417 -11.92 19.51 0.24
N ASP A 418 -12.05 20.84 0.28
CA ASP A 418 -11.04 21.77 0.81
C ASP A 418 -10.96 21.81 2.34
N VAL A 419 -11.90 21.21 3.07
CA VAL A 419 -11.82 21.10 4.52
C VAL A 419 -10.89 19.98 4.98
N PHE A 420 -10.67 18.97 4.12
CA PHE A 420 -9.79 17.86 4.45
C PHE A 420 -8.31 18.25 4.40
N ASP A 421 -7.54 17.72 5.35
CA ASP A 421 -6.08 17.84 5.46
C ASP A 421 -5.54 19.28 5.38
N ARG A 422 -6.36 20.29 5.75
CA ARG A 422 -5.98 21.70 5.69
C ARG A 422 -4.94 22.09 6.73
N PHE A 423 -4.86 21.36 7.84
CA PHE A 423 -3.90 21.62 8.91
C PHE A 423 -2.54 21.00 8.57
N ARG A 424 -1.59 21.86 8.18
CA ARG A 424 -0.28 21.46 7.65
C ARG A 424 0.76 21.13 8.71
N ASP A 425 0.48 21.51 9.97
CA ASP A 425 1.40 21.46 11.09
C ASP A 425 1.14 20.29 12.03
N VAL A 426 0.21 19.42 11.67
CA VAL A 426 -0.17 18.22 12.45
C VAL A 426 0.03 16.94 11.64
N LEU A 427 0.30 15.84 12.34
CA LEU A 427 0.46 14.52 11.77
C LEU A 427 -0.34 13.51 12.58
N ALA A 428 -1.33 12.86 11.96
CA ALA A 428 -2.05 11.78 12.61
C ALA A 428 -1.18 10.51 12.69
N VAL A 429 -1.26 9.84 13.84
CA VAL A 429 -0.59 8.58 14.16
C VAL A 429 -1.57 7.64 14.89
N PRO A 430 -1.32 6.33 15.02
CA PRO A 430 -2.26 5.40 15.64
C PRO A 430 -2.67 5.75 17.08
N ASN A 431 -1.79 6.37 17.84
CA ASN A 431 -2.02 6.75 19.24
C ASN A 431 -2.36 8.22 19.45
N GLY A 432 -2.59 9.02 18.38
CA GLY A 432 -2.96 10.43 18.55
C GLY A 432 -2.72 11.29 17.31
N THR A 433 -2.55 12.58 17.58
CA THR A 433 -2.15 13.58 16.57
C THR A 433 -0.95 14.35 17.08
N ILE A 434 0.14 14.36 16.33
CA ILE A 434 1.37 15.08 16.69
C ILE A 434 1.24 16.54 16.24
N ASP A 435 1.45 17.49 17.13
CA ASP A 435 1.75 18.85 16.75
C ASP A 435 3.23 18.94 16.35
N LEU A 436 3.51 19.10 15.07
CA LEU A 436 4.87 19.13 14.52
C LEU A 436 5.67 20.42 14.87
N ARG A 437 5.01 21.43 15.45
CA ARG A 437 5.69 22.64 15.94
C ARG A 437 6.35 22.41 17.31
N THR A 438 5.72 21.58 18.12
CA THR A 438 6.13 21.36 19.51
C THR A 438 6.64 19.93 19.77
N GLY A 439 6.28 18.98 18.89
CA GLY A 439 6.50 17.56 19.10
C GLY A 439 5.50 16.91 20.08
N ALA A 440 4.49 17.65 20.55
CA ALA A 440 3.51 17.13 21.51
C ALA A 440 2.54 16.15 20.83
N LEU A 441 2.23 15.04 21.53
CA LEU A 441 1.20 14.11 21.16
C LEU A 441 -0.13 14.56 21.79
N LEU A 442 -1.11 14.81 20.93
CA LEU A 442 -2.48 15.23 21.30
C LEU A 442 -3.46 14.08 21.06
N SER A 443 -4.60 14.10 21.75
CA SER A 443 -5.69 13.18 21.45
C SER A 443 -6.18 13.35 20.00
N PRO A 444 -6.65 12.28 19.34
CA PRO A 444 -7.26 12.40 18.01
C PRO A 444 -8.47 13.37 18.05
N ASP A 445 -8.51 14.29 17.10
CA ASP A 445 -9.58 15.28 17.00
C ASP A 445 -10.24 15.22 15.61
N PRO A 446 -11.54 14.79 15.53
CA PRO A 446 -12.27 14.72 14.27
C PRO A 446 -12.46 16.09 13.60
N THR A 447 -12.36 17.20 14.34
CA THR A 447 -12.52 18.56 13.80
C THR A 447 -11.34 18.98 12.92
N LEU A 448 -10.19 18.32 13.06
CA LEU A 448 -9.01 18.54 12.22
C LEU A 448 -9.19 18.01 10.79
N MET A 449 -10.24 17.20 10.56
CA MET A 449 -10.58 16.66 9.23
C MET A 449 -9.40 15.99 8.51
N LEU A 450 -8.52 15.31 9.26
CA LEU A 450 -7.38 14.58 8.71
C LEU A 450 -7.87 13.29 8.05
N THR A 451 -7.37 12.99 6.84
CA THR A 451 -7.75 11.79 6.07
C THR A 451 -6.64 10.75 5.96
N GLN A 452 -5.41 11.13 6.29
CA GLN A 452 -4.23 10.28 6.20
C GLN A 452 -3.52 10.20 7.56
N MET A 453 -2.98 9.03 7.86
CA MET A 453 -2.31 8.72 9.12
C MET A 453 -1.01 7.98 8.82
N ALA A 454 0.09 8.39 9.46
CA ALA A 454 1.30 7.58 9.47
C ALA A 454 1.03 6.26 10.21
N PRO A 455 1.53 5.11 9.74
CA PRO A 455 1.23 3.81 10.35
C PRO A 455 1.97 3.58 11.68
N THR A 456 2.97 4.40 11.98
CA THR A 456 3.87 4.26 13.10
C THR A 456 3.31 4.92 14.36
N VAL A 457 3.35 4.21 15.48
CA VAL A 457 3.04 4.77 16.81
C VAL A 457 4.11 5.81 17.17
N TYR A 458 3.71 6.91 17.78
CA TYR A 458 4.62 7.96 18.20
C TYR A 458 4.92 7.87 19.69
N ASP A 459 6.20 7.71 20.00
CA ASP A 459 6.78 7.89 21.33
C ASP A 459 7.94 8.90 21.20
N PRO A 460 7.87 10.08 21.84
CA PRO A 460 8.92 11.11 21.76
C PRO A 460 10.27 10.63 22.29
N ASP A 461 10.28 9.67 23.20
CA ASP A 461 11.47 9.10 23.84
C ASP A 461 12.00 7.85 23.14
N ALA A 462 11.31 7.36 22.10
CA ALA A 462 11.76 6.21 21.33
C ALA A 462 13.15 6.45 20.72
N LYS A 463 14.00 5.42 20.82
CA LYS A 463 15.37 5.43 20.30
C LYS A 463 15.46 4.59 19.03
N ALA A 464 16.35 4.98 18.14
CA ALA A 464 16.65 4.27 16.91
C ALA A 464 18.17 4.12 16.76
N LEU A 465 18.76 3.22 17.55
CA LEU A 465 20.21 3.10 17.66
C LEU A 465 20.86 2.63 16.35
N VAL A 466 20.21 1.72 15.64
CA VAL A 466 20.69 1.25 14.33
C VAL A 466 20.56 2.35 13.29
N PHE A 467 19.45 3.12 13.32
CA PHE A 467 19.26 4.24 12.42
C PHE A 467 20.25 5.39 12.72
N ASP A 468 20.50 5.71 13.99
CA ASP A 468 21.46 6.73 14.37
C ASP A 468 22.88 6.37 13.88
N ALA A 469 23.32 5.11 14.07
CA ALA A 469 24.59 4.63 13.53
C ALA A 469 24.62 4.61 11.99
N PHE A 470 23.49 4.27 11.37
CA PHE A 470 23.35 4.26 9.90
C PHE A 470 23.46 5.66 9.32
N ILE A 471 22.75 6.66 9.88
CA ILE A 471 22.81 8.04 9.37
C ILE A 471 24.19 8.67 9.60
N GLU A 472 24.84 8.37 10.73
CA GLU A 472 26.20 8.80 11.01
C GLU A 472 27.20 8.26 9.98
N SER A 473 27.17 6.95 9.70
CA SER A 473 28.03 6.34 8.69
C SER A 473 27.71 6.86 7.28
N THR A 474 26.43 7.00 6.92
CA THR A 474 25.98 7.47 5.61
C THR A 474 26.41 8.92 5.34
N MET A 475 26.42 9.76 6.35
CA MET A 475 26.89 11.15 6.29
C MET A 475 28.39 11.28 6.59
N MET A 476 29.12 10.16 6.70
CA MET A 476 30.58 10.13 6.98
C MET A 476 30.96 10.87 8.26
N GLY A 477 30.15 10.78 9.31
CA GLY A 477 30.38 11.45 10.60
C GLY A 477 30.32 12.97 10.55
N ARG A 478 29.73 13.58 9.49
CA ARG A 478 29.62 15.05 9.35
C ARG A 478 28.36 15.55 10.07
N PRO A 479 28.45 16.15 11.25
CA PRO A 479 27.30 16.50 12.07
C PRO A 479 26.40 17.55 11.37
N GLU A 480 26.98 18.47 10.62
CA GLU A 480 26.25 19.49 9.89
C GLU A 480 25.34 18.91 8.78
N LEU A 481 25.74 17.79 8.16
CA LEU A 481 24.91 17.09 7.19
C LEU A 481 23.85 16.25 7.86
N ILE A 482 24.13 15.63 9.00
CA ILE A 482 23.16 14.87 9.80
C ILE A 482 22.05 15.80 10.27
N GLU A 483 22.39 16.95 10.86
CA GLU A 483 21.43 17.98 11.29
C GLU A 483 20.61 18.51 10.12
N PHE A 484 21.25 18.78 8.99
CA PHE A 484 20.57 19.26 7.79
C PHE A 484 19.56 18.21 7.29
N MET A 485 19.96 16.94 7.19
CA MET A 485 19.07 15.86 6.76
C MET A 485 17.93 15.66 7.75
N GLN A 486 18.18 15.78 9.06
CA GLN A 486 17.13 15.71 10.07
C GLN A 486 16.10 16.84 9.88
N ARG A 487 16.55 18.08 9.72
CA ARG A 487 15.64 19.22 9.46
C ARG A 487 14.90 19.07 8.14
N TRP A 488 15.61 18.65 7.07
CA TRP A 488 14.99 18.44 5.77
C TRP A 488 13.89 17.37 5.82
N LEU A 489 14.18 16.20 6.38
CA LEU A 489 13.24 15.11 6.48
C LEU A 489 12.12 15.41 7.50
N GLY A 490 12.43 16.15 8.56
CA GLY A 490 11.46 16.72 9.49
C GLY A 490 10.53 17.73 8.79
N TYR A 491 11.07 18.63 7.97
CA TYR A 491 10.26 19.49 7.11
C TYR A 491 9.38 18.68 6.15
N CYS A 492 9.92 17.58 5.62
CA CYS A 492 9.18 16.70 4.70
C CYS A 492 7.95 16.05 5.32
N ILE A 493 7.90 15.79 6.63
CA ILE A 493 6.69 15.26 7.28
C ILE A 493 5.61 16.31 7.56
N THR A 494 5.92 17.62 7.43
CA THR A 494 4.92 18.69 7.51
C THR A 494 4.12 18.82 6.21
N GLY A 495 3.02 19.56 6.22
CA GLY A 495 2.31 19.98 5.01
C GLY A 495 2.81 21.30 4.42
N GLN A 496 3.82 21.93 5.02
CA GLN A 496 4.34 23.24 4.62
C GLN A 496 5.21 23.15 3.37
N THR A 497 5.19 24.21 2.53
CA THR A 497 5.98 24.31 1.28
C THR A 497 6.73 25.65 1.16
N ARG A 498 6.92 26.36 2.29
CA ARG A 498 7.47 27.74 2.29
C ARG A 498 8.93 27.84 1.83
N GLU A 499 9.73 26.78 2.00
CA GLU A 499 11.14 26.77 1.58
C GLU A 499 11.32 26.76 0.07
N GLN A 500 10.31 26.32 -0.68
CA GLN A 500 10.33 26.21 -2.15
C GLN A 500 11.59 25.50 -2.68
N SER A 501 12.05 24.49 -1.97
CA SER A 501 13.31 23.80 -2.23
C SER A 501 13.11 22.30 -2.50
N LEU A 502 14.12 21.68 -3.10
CA LEU A 502 14.24 20.23 -3.24
C LEU A 502 15.66 19.80 -2.86
N VAL A 503 15.77 18.62 -2.30
CA VAL A 503 17.06 17.96 -2.06
C VAL A 503 17.36 17.02 -3.22
N VAL A 504 18.61 17.08 -3.71
CA VAL A 504 19.16 16.11 -4.66
C VAL A 504 20.33 15.42 -3.98
N ALA A 505 20.10 14.19 -3.55
CA ALA A 505 21.11 13.33 -2.95
C ALA A 505 21.94 12.66 -4.06
N VAL A 506 23.22 12.98 -4.13
CA VAL A 506 24.11 12.48 -5.18
C VAL A 506 25.21 11.62 -4.57
N GLY A 507 25.56 10.54 -5.23
CA GLY A 507 26.68 9.65 -4.87
C GLY A 507 26.65 8.38 -5.67
N GLU A 508 27.81 7.71 -5.77
CA GLU A 508 27.94 6.41 -6.42
C GLU A 508 27.03 5.35 -5.78
N GLY A 509 26.73 4.27 -6.43
CA GLY A 509 25.83 3.23 -5.89
C GLY A 509 26.28 2.66 -4.52
N ALA A 510 25.36 2.01 -3.80
CA ALA A 510 25.59 1.37 -2.48
C ALA A 510 26.06 2.33 -1.36
N ASN A 511 25.49 3.52 -1.27
CA ASN A 511 25.84 4.57 -0.32
C ASN A 511 24.71 4.94 0.67
N GLY A 512 23.71 4.09 0.81
CA GLY A 512 22.64 4.25 1.80
C GLY A 512 21.47 5.16 1.38
N LYS A 513 21.54 5.91 0.27
CA LYS A 513 20.46 6.82 -0.21
C LYS A 513 19.08 6.15 -0.22
N GLY A 514 18.95 5.09 -1.02
CA GLY A 514 17.67 4.35 -1.16
C GLY A 514 17.18 3.85 0.20
N THR A 515 18.06 3.23 0.99
CA THR A 515 17.69 2.72 2.31
C THR A 515 17.17 3.81 3.24
N LEU A 516 17.80 4.99 3.27
CA LEU A 516 17.35 6.12 4.08
C LEU A 516 15.94 6.58 3.67
N PHE A 517 15.75 6.86 2.39
CA PHE A 517 14.49 7.44 1.92
C PHE A 517 13.34 6.42 1.92
N ASP A 518 13.63 5.14 1.64
CA ASP A 518 12.65 4.05 1.77
C ASP A 518 12.16 3.94 3.22
N LYS A 519 13.08 3.94 4.21
CA LYS A 519 12.70 3.80 5.63
C LYS A 519 11.93 5.01 6.16
N VAL A 520 12.27 6.21 5.73
CA VAL A 520 11.44 7.39 6.02
C VAL A 520 10.07 7.26 5.39
N GLY A 521 9.99 6.81 4.14
CA GLY A 521 8.73 6.55 3.44
C GLY A 521 7.86 5.51 4.16
N ASP A 522 8.45 4.37 4.55
CA ASP A 522 7.77 3.32 5.33
C ASP A 522 7.22 3.85 6.66
N THR A 523 8.01 4.68 7.37
CA THR A 523 7.64 5.26 8.67
C THR A 523 6.39 6.13 8.59
N ILE A 524 6.26 6.94 7.55
CA ILE A 524 5.09 7.85 7.38
C ILE A 524 4.01 7.30 6.44
N GLY A 525 4.27 6.17 5.81
CA GLY A 525 3.32 5.40 5.00
C GLY A 525 2.60 6.21 3.91
N PRO A 526 1.26 6.35 3.97
CA PRO A 526 0.49 6.97 2.89
C PRO A 526 0.79 8.46 2.65
N LEU A 527 1.55 9.10 3.54
CA LEU A 527 2.00 10.49 3.38
C LEU A 527 3.24 10.60 2.48
N SER A 528 3.86 9.47 2.13
CA SER A 528 4.95 9.39 1.16
C SER A 528 4.48 8.84 -0.19
N ALA A 529 5.25 9.11 -1.23
CA ALA A 529 5.10 8.46 -2.54
C ALA A 529 6.41 8.51 -3.32
N GLU A 530 6.62 7.56 -4.20
CA GLU A 530 7.62 7.65 -5.25
C GLU A 530 7.00 8.31 -6.49
N ALA A 531 7.71 9.30 -7.04
CA ALA A 531 7.29 9.99 -8.26
C ALA A 531 7.45 9.06 -9.47
N PRO A 532 6.52 9.08 -10.44
CA PRO A 532 6.69 8.33 -11.68
C PRO A 532 7.99 8.71 -12.39
N GLN A 533 8.66 7.70 -12.96
CA GLN A 533 9.86 7.94 -13.76
C GLN A 533 9.60 9.02 -14.82
N GLY A 534 10.46 10.01 -14.86
CA GLY A 534 10.37 11.12 -15.81
C GLY A 534 9.33 12.20 -15.43
N LEU A 535 8.74 12.21 -14.22
CA LEU A 535 7.97 13.36 -13.74
C LEU A 535 8.82 14.65 -13.74
N LEU A 536 10.10 14.54 -13.39
CA LEU A 536 11.03 15.66 -13.22
C LEU A 536 11.96 15.87 -14.42
N ILE A 537 11.84 15.04 -15.46
CA ILE A 537 12.74 15.03 -16.63
C ILE A 537 12.03 15.61 -17.85
N ALA A 538 12.76 16.42 -18.63
CA ALA A 538 12.27 16.98 -19.86
C ALA A 538 11.96 15.89 -20.90
N LYS A 539 10.71 15.78 -21.32
CA LYS A 539 10.24 14.85 -22.36
C LYS A 539 9.95 15.60 -23.66
N ARG A 540 10.01 14.88 -24.78
CA ARG A 540 9.63 15.44 -26.10
C ARG A 540 8.11 15.63 -26.26
N ASN A 541 7.33 14.83 -25.54
CA ASN A 541 5.86 14.86 -25.55
C ASN A 541 5.34 15.32 -24.20
N ASP A 542 4.19 15.98 -24.19
CA ASP A 542 3.53 16.40 -22.96
C ASP A 542 3.26 15.22 -22.01
N THR A 543 3.55 15.43 -20.74
CA THR A 543 3.30 14.45 -19.69
C THR A 543 1.81 14.33 -19.44
N HIS A 544 1.31 13.11 -19.29
CA HIS A 544 -0.11 12.89 -18.99
C HIS A 544 -0.46 13.48 -17.61
N PRO A 545 -1.53 14.28 -17.48
CA PRO A 545 -1.90 14.91 -16.20
C PRO A 545 -2.05 13.94 -15.02
N ALA A 546 -2.33 12.67 -15.28
CA ALA A 546 -2.49 11.63 -14.27
C ALA A 546 -1.20 11.37 -13.45
N GLU A 547 -0.01 11.64 -13.99
CA GLU A 547 1.25 11.51 -13.25
C GLU A 547 1.30 12.46 -12.04
N LEU A 548 0.69 13.63 -12.13
CA LEU A 548 0.60 14.60 -11.04
C LEU A 548 -0.32 14.17 -9.91
N MET A 549 -1.25 13.24 -10.17
CA MET A 549 -2.12 12.72 -9.11
C MET A 549 -1.35 11.91 -8.05
N THR A 550 -0.16 11.42 -8.38
CA THR A 550 0.71 10.69 -7.44
C THR A 550 1.17 11.57 -6.28
N VAL A 551 1.39 12.86 -6.52
CA VAL A 551 1.87 13.80 -5.49
C VAL A 551 0.74 14.45 -4.69
N ARG A 552 -0.53 14.24 -5.08
CA ARG A 552 -1.69 14.82 -4.40
C ARG A 552 -1.80 14.32 -2.95
N GLY A 553 -1.84 15.23 -1.98
CA GLY A 553 -1.96 14.93 -0.55
C GLY A 553 -0.72 14.26 0.05
N ARG A 554 0.37 14.10 -0.72
CA ARG A 554 1.63 13.59 -0.19
C ARG A 554 2.43 14.71 0.48
N ARG A 555 3.28 14.34 1.43
CA ARG A 555 4.19 15.25 2.12
C ARG A 555 5.65 15.00 1.73
N PHE A 556 6.04 13.74 1.62
CA PHE A 556 7.37 13.32 1.20
C PHE A 556 7.28 12.59 -0.14
N VAL A 557 7.89 13.17 -1.18
CA VAL A 557 7.90 12.56 -2.51
C VAL A 557 9.34 12.33 -2.94
N THR A 558 9.67 11.08 -3.18
CA THR A 558 10.98 10.67 -3.68
C THR A 558 10.95 10.49 -5.19
N ALA A 559 12.09 10.69 -5.84
CA ALA A 559 12.31 10.32 -7.22
C ALA A 559 13.69 9.68 -7.36
N SER A 560 13.73 8.53 -8.02
CA SER A 560 14.93 7.74 -8.24
C SER A 560 15.13 7.45 -9.73
N GLU A 561 16.25 6.84 -10.08
CA GLU A 561 16.51 6.25 -11.39
C GLU A 561 16.27 7.20 -12.60
N VAL A 562 16.96 8.31 -12.61
CA VAL A 562 16.98 9.18 -13.78
C VAL A 562 17.97 8.61 -14.80
N PRO A 563 17.54 8.34 -16.06
CA PRO A 563 18.44 7.83 -17.08
C PRO A 563 19.63 8.77 -17.35
N ASP A 564 20.80 8.20 -17.60
CA ASP A 564 22.01 8.95 -17.90
C ASP A 564 21.81 9.93 -19.08
N GLY A 565 22.39 11.12 -18.95
CA GLY A 565 22.28 12.16 -19.96
C GLY A 565 20.91 12.84 -20.03
N SER A 566 19.98 12.51 -19.12
CA SER A 566 18.71 13.20 -19.00
C SER A 566 18.88 14.67 -18.65
N THR A 567 17.88 15.49 -18.96
CA THR A 567 17.82 16.92 -18.60
C THR A 567 16.65 17.13 -17.68
N PHE A 568 16.80 17.89 -16.61
CA PHE A 568 15.69 18.28 -15.76
C PHE A 568 14.66 19.13 -16.52
N ASP A 569 13.36 18.94 -16.20
CA ASP A 569 12.30 19.87 -16.58
C ASP A 569 12.26 21.01 -15.55
N GLU A 570 13.07 22.04 -15.79
CA GLU A 570 13.28 23.15 -14.84
C GLU A 570 11.98 23.93 -14.56
N ALA A 571 11.13 24.08 -15.57
CA ALA A 571 9.84 24.75 -15.43
C ALA A 571 8.92 23.95 -14.49
N ARG A 572 8.88 22.64 -14.67
CA ARG A 572 8.09 21.75 -13.83
C ARG A 572 8.64 21.66 -12.42
N LEU A 573 9.95 21.57 -12.25
CA LEU A 573 10.58 21.58 -10.93
C LEU A 573 10.26 22.87 -10.18
N LYS A 574 10.35 24.05 -10.83
CA LYS A 574 9.95 25.33 -10.24
C LYS A 574 8.48 25.33 -9.80
N TRP A 575 7.61 24.79 -10.64
CA TRP A 575 6.18 24.70 -10.34
C TRP A 575 5.88 23.74 -9.21
N LEU A 576 6.43 22.52 -9.22
CA LEU A 576 6.20 21.52 -8.18
C LEU A 576 6.80 21.91 -6.82
N THR A 577 7.89 22.66 -6.79
CA THR A 577 8.48 23.20 -5.56
C THR A 577 7.86 24.53 -5.14
N GLY A 578 6.98 25.09 -5.96
CA GLY A 578 6.27 26.35 -5.67
C GLY A 578 5.11 26.15 -4.69
N GLN A 579 4.37 27.25 -4.51
CA GLN A 579 3.14 27.25 -3.70
C GLN A 579 1.88 27.35 -4.57
N ASP A 580 2.06 27.36 -5.90
CA ASP A 580 0.98 27.49 -6.86
C ASP A 580 0.06 26.26 -6.82
N THR A 581 -1.22 26.50 -7.00
CA THR A 581 -2.24 25.46 -7.08
C THR A 581 -1.93 24.50 -8.24
N ILE A 582 -1.90 23.22 -7.94
CA ILE A 582 -1.73 22.15 -8.93
C ILE A 582 -3.11 21.70 -9.39
N THR A 583 -3.32 21.68 -10.71
CA THR A 583 -4.56 21.17 -11.32
C THR A 583 -4.24 19.98 -12.20
N ALA A 584 -4.82 18.82 -11.87
CA ALA A 584 -4.65 17.59 -12.65
C ALA A 584 -5.90 16.72 -12.59
N ARG A 585 -5.91 15.64 -13.35
CA ARG A 585 -6.99 14.64 -13.33
C ARG A 585 -6.45 13.23 -13.45
N GLY A 586 -7.12 12.29 -12.79
CA GLY A 586 -6.93 10.87 -13.05
C GLY A 586 -7.51 10.47 -14.44
N MET A 587 -7.20 9.25 -14.88
CA MET A 587 -7.79 8.73 -16.13
C MET A 587 -9.30 8.67 -16.01
N ARG A 588 -10.03 9.27 -16.98
CA ARG A 588 -11.49 9.33 -17.02
C ARG A 588 -12.14 10.01 -15.80
N GLN A 589 -11.42 10.92 -15.15
CA GLN A 589 -11.91 11.71 -14.02
C GLN A 589 -11.93 13.20 -14.37
N ASP A 590 -12.73 13.97 -13.63
CA ASP A 590 -12.76 15.42 -13.72
C ASP A 590 -11.47 16.03 -13.19
N PHE A 591 -11.16 17.26 -13.61
CA PHE A 591 -10.02 18.00 -13.08
C PHE A 591 -10.25 18.35 -11.60
N VAL A 592 -9.22 18.16 -10.81
CA VAL A 592 -9.17 18.57 -9.40
C VAL A 592 -8.00 19.51 -9.18
N SER A 593 -8.20 20.52 -8.34
CA SER A 593 -7.18 21.49 -7.98
C SER A 593 -6.87 21.35 -6.47
N TRP A 594 -5.59 21.44 -6.13
CA TRP A 594 -5.15 21.39 -4.73
C TRP A 594 -3.91 22.25 -4.48
N ALA A 595 -3.76 22.73 -3.27
CA ALA A 595 -2.52 23.38 -2.84
C ALA A 595 -1.46 22.31 -2.52
N PRO A 596 -0.21 22.45 -2.99
CA PRO A 596 0.83 21.45 -2.74
C PRO A 596 1.16 21.34 -1.25
N THR A 597 1.43 20.10 -0.82
CA THR A 597 1.90 19.76 0.53
C THR A 597 3.22 18.99 0.49
N HIS A 598 3.61 18.55 -0.71
CA HIS A 598 4.78 17.70 -0.92
C HIS A 598 6.09 18.47 -0.99
N LYS A 599 7.16 17.79 -0.57
CA LYS A 599 8.55 18.16 -0.81
C LYS A 599 9.20 17.07 -1.64
N LEU A 600 10.05 17.49 -2.58
CA LEU A 600 10.73 16.59 -3.49
C LEU A 600 12.13 16.26 -2.97
N THR A 601 12.43 14.97 -2.88
CA THR A 601 13.78 14.46 -2.64
C THR A 601 14.17 13.54 -3.78
N VAL A 602 15.16 13.95 -4.54
CA VAL A 602 15.67 13.19 -5.70
C VAL A 602 16.97 12.52 -5.30
N TYR A 603 17.15 11.24 -5.57
CA TYR A 603 18.40 10.55 -5.27
C TYR A 603 18.94 9.84 -6.51
N LEU A 604 20.19 10.15 -6.83
CA LEU A 604 20.78 9.87 -8.14
C LEU A 604 22.22 9.37 -7.98
N ASN A 605 22.66 8.60 -8.96
CA ASN A 605 24.09 8.28 -9.13
C ASN A 605 24.77 9.35 -10.00
N ASN A 606 24.11 9.78 -11.07
CA ASN A 606 24.61 10.79 -11.98
C ASN A 606 23.72 12.03 -11.99
N LYS A 607 24.32 13.20 -12.02
CA LYS A 607 23.59 14.49 -12.05
C LYS A 607 22.96 14.69 -13.44
N PRO A 608 21.64 14.94 -13.58
CA PRO A 608 21.01 15.31 -14.85
C PRO A 608 21.49 16.67 -15.33
N LYS A 609 21.47 16.91 -16.63
CA LYS A 609 21.81 18.20 -17.22
C LYS A 609 20.80 19.27 -16.82
N VAL A 610 21.29 20.51 -16.56
CA VAL A 610 20.50 21.70 -16.26
C VAL A 610 20.77 22.78 -17.31
N ARG A 611 19.71 23.31 -17.92
CA ARG A 611 19.83 24.37 -18.93
C ARG A 611 19.51 25.75 -18.34
N ASP A 612 18.78 25.80 -17.25
CA ASP A 612 18.37 27.04 -16.61
C ASP A 612 19.48 27.57 -15.69
N THR A 613 20.10 28.65 -16.10
CA THR A 613 21.12 29.33 -15.31
C THR A 613 20.55 30.37 -14.35
N SER A 614 19.20 30.51 -14.27
CA SER A 614 18.57 31.55 -13.44
C SER A 614 18.67 31.20 -11.95
N GLU A 615 18.83 32.25 -11.14
CA GLU A 615 18.81 32.17 -9.67
C GLU A 615 17.50 31.52 -9.16
N GLY A 616 16.38 31.80 -9.83
CA GLY A 616 15.09 31.25 -9.50
C GLY A 616 15.03 29.71 -9.53
N PHE A 617 15.88 29.03 -10.31
CA PHE A 617 16.05 27.58 -10.31
C PHE A 617 17.05 27.14 -9.24
N TRP A 618 18.26 27.70 -9.26
CA TRP A 618 19.37 27.25 -8.43
C TRP A 618 19.14 27.47 -6.93
N ARG A 619 18.44 28.56 -6.55
CA ARG A 619 18.07 28.78 -5.13
C ARG A 619 17.17 27.67 -4.56
N ARG A 620 16.51 26.87 -5.41
CA ARG A 620 15.68 25.75 -5.00
C ARG A 620 16.45 24.45 -4.82
N MET A 621 17.59 24.32 -5.48
CA MET A 621 18.42 23.12 -5.48
C MET A 621 19.27 23.04 -4.21
N MET A 622 19.32 21.88 -3.60
CA MET A 622 20.21 21.57 -2.48
C MET A 622 20.86 20.22 -2.76
N ILE A 623 22.11 20.25 -3.21
CA ILE A 623 22.86 19.03 -3.53
C ILE A 623 23.50 18.50 -2.25
N VAL A 624 23.09 17.29 -1.85
CA VAL A 624 23.64 16.61 -0.67
C VAL A 624 24.55 15.49 -1.12
N PRO A 625 25.84 15.54 -0.77
CA PRO A 625 26.78 14.48 -1.12
C PRO A 625 26.60 13.25 -0.21
N PHE A 626 26.50 12.07 -0.85
CA PHE A 626 26.48 10.75 -0.21
C PHE A 626 27.76 10.01 -0.59
N ASP A 627 28.84 10.26 0.14
CA ASP A 627 30.20 9.82 -0.21
C ASP A 627 30.55 8.42 0.36
N GLY A 628 29.73 7.90 1.27
CA GLY A 628 29.90 6.55 1.84
C GLY A 628 29.69 5.45 0.80
N LEU A 629 30.38 4.30 0.97
CA LEU A 629 30.27 3.14 0.12
C LEU A 629 30.16 1.88 0.97
N PHE A 630 28.98 1.23 0.96
CA PHE A 630 28.62 0.11 1.86
C PHE A 630 28.28 -1.19 1.12
N GLY A 631 28.72 -1.37 -0.12
CA GLY A 631 28.42 -2.55 -0.94
C GLY A 631 29.06 -3.85 -0.41
N PRO A 632 28.66 -5.01 -0.98
CA PRO A 632 29.20 -6.31 -0.59
C PRO A 632 30.73 -6.35 -0.60
N GLY A 633 31.34 -6.89 0.45
CA GLY A 633 32.80 -6.97 0.63
C GLY A 633 33.46 -5.68 1.12
N ARG A 634 32.70 -4.64 1.48
CA ARG A 634 33.22 -3.42 2.08
C ARG A 634 32.96 -3.40 3.60
N GLU A 635 33.78 -2.67 4.32
CA GLU A 635 33.59 -2.42 5.74
C GLU A 635 32.24 -1.69 5.97
N GLY A 636 31.48 -2.12 6.96
CA GLY A 636 30.16 -1.57 7.26
C GLY A 636 29.01 -2.14 6.41
N HIS A 637 29.25 -3.13 5.55
CA HIS A 637 28.17 -3.83 4.84
C HIS A 637 27.38 -4.71 5.81
N ASP A 638 26.10 -4.41 5.99
CA ASP A 638 25.17 -5.22 6.77
C ASP A 638 23.99 -5.65 5.86
N PRO A 639 23.94 -6.92 5.45
CA PRO A 639 22.87 -7.42 4.59
C PRO A 639 21.48 -7.39 5.27
N LEU A 640 21.40 -7.36 6.60
CA LEU A 640 20.17 -7.31 7.40
C LEU A 640 19.81 -5.88 7.83
N LEU A 641 20.54 -4.86 7.38
CA LEU A 641 20.31 -3.48 7.78
C LEU A 641 18.86 -3.03 7.57
N ARG A 642 18.25 -3.36 6.43
CA ARG A 642 16.87 -2.99 6.12
C ARG A 642 15.86 -3.59 7.11
N ASP A 643 16.07 -4.83 7.53
CA ASP A 643 15.21 -5.53 8.48
C ASP A 643 15.39 -4.95 9.90
N LYS A 644 16.62 -4.67 10.30
CA LYS A 644 16.91 -4.02 11.58
C LYS A 644 16.27 -2.62 11.67
N LEU A 645 16.39 -1.82 10.61
CA LEU A 645 15.75 -0.50 10.54
C LEU A 645 14.22 -0.57 10.54
N ALA A 646 13.62 -1.66 10.02
CA ALA A 646 12.18 -1.87 10.06
C ALA A 646 11.63 -2.08 11.49
N LEU A 647 12.47 -2.44 12.44
CA LEU A 647 12.10 -2.56 13.84
C LEU A 647 12.20 -1.24 14.62
N GLU A 648 12.75 -0.19 14.00
CA GLU A 648 13.01 1.10 14.67
C GLU A 648 12.11 2.25 14.18
N HIS A 649 10.98 1.95 13.50
CA HIS A 649 10.12 3.00 12.94
C HIS A 649 9.66 4.04 13.97
N GLU A 650 9.38 3.65 15.23
CA GLU A 650 8.99 4.57 16.30
C GLU A 650 10.11 5.58 16.60
N GLY A 651 11.36 5.11 16.74
CA GLY A 651 12.52 5.98 16.95
C GLY A 651 12.85 6.85 15.73
N ILE A 652 12.67 6.31 14.50
CA ILE A 652 12.80 7.08 13.26
C ILE A 652 11.74 8.19 13.21
N LEU A 653 10.50 7.90 13.58
CA LEU A 653 9.44 8.91 13.65
C LEU A 653 9.78 9.99 14.68
N ALA A 654 10.25 9.61 15.87
CA ALA A 654 10.70 10.57 16.88
C ALA A 654 11.84 11.46 16.37
N TRP A 655 12.79 10.89 15.63
CA TRP A 655 13.89 11.63 15.00
C TRP A 655 13.38 12.63 13.94
N LEU A 656 12.41 12.23 13.11
CA LEU A 656 11.76 13.10 12.12
C LEU A 656 11.00 14.25 12.78
N VAL A 657 10.26 13.96 13.87
CA VAL A 657 9.50 14.99 14.61
C VAL A 657 10.44 16.01 15.25
N ARG A 658 11.55 15.56 15.86
CA ARG A 658 12.61 16.50 16.36
C ARG A 658 13.13 17.38 15.25
N GLY A 659 13.35 16.83 14.05
CA GLY A 659 13.73 17.61 12.87
C GLY A 659 12.68 18.62 12.43
N ALA A 660 11.39 18.29 12.51
CA ALA A 660 10.31 19.22 12.22
C ALA A 660 10.28 20.37 13.23
N VAL A 661 10.37 20.08 14.53
CA VAL A 661 10.42 21.10 15.60
C VAL A 661 11.59 22.04 15.37
N THR A 662 12.79 21.52 15.11
CA THR A 662 13.99 22.33 14.82
C THR A 662 13.80 23.17 13.58
N TRP A 663 13.14 22.66 12.53
CA TRP A 663 12.84 23.42 11.34
C TRP A 663 11.84 24.56 11.61
N TYR A 664 10.82 24.35 12.44
CA TYR A 664 9.90 25.43 12.82
C TYR A 664 10.59 26.55 13.59
N ASP A 665 11.56 26.20 14.42
CA ASP A 665 12.33 27.14 15.24
C ASP A 665 13.34 27.96 14.40
N SER A 666 14.16 27.28 13.59
CA SER A 666 15.34 27.90 12.95
C SER A 666 15.36 27.82 11.42
N GLY A 667 14.31 27.27 10.80
CA GLY A 667 14.23 27.10 9.34
C GLY A 667 15.24 26.09 8.78
N LEU A 668 15.41 26.12 7.46
CA LEU A 668 16.29 25.20 6.75
C LEU A 668 17.64 25.88 6.46
N THR A 669 18.56 25.79 7.40
CA THR A 669 19.94 26.31 7.24
C THR A 669 20.73 25.39 6.32
N ARG A 670 21.38 25.94 5.30
CA ARG A 670 22.22 25.17 4.36
C ARG A 670 23.66 25.09 4.88
N PRO A 671 24.20 23.88 5.08
CA PRO A 671 25.62 23.71 5.42
C PRO A 671 26.54 24.09 4.26
N ASP A 672 27.78 24.46 4.58
CA ASP A 672 28.78 24.78 3.57
C ASP A 672 29.00 23.64 2.55
N ALA A 673 28.95 22.39 3.00
CA ALA A 673 29.05 21.22 2.11
C ALA A 673 27.94 21.21 1.04
N VAL A 674 26.68 21.48 1.43
CA VAL A 674 25.53 21.55 0.50
C VAL A 674 25.65 22.75 -0.43
N THR A 675 26.04 23.91 0.12
CA THR A 675 26.24 25.13 -0.64
C THR A 675 27.34 24.95 -1.70
N ARG A 676 28.49 24.39 -1.31
CA ARG A 676 29.62 24.11 -2.21
C ARG A 676 29.22 23.13 -3.31
N CYS A 677 28.67 21.96 -2.97
CA CYS A 677 28.25 20.98 -3.98
C CYS A 677 27.22 21.54 -4.95
N THR A 678 26.31 22.41 -4.47
CA THR A 678 25.33 23.07 -5.34
C THR A 678 26.00 24.07 -6.28
N SER A 679 26.96 24.85 -5.78
CA SER A 679 27.73 25.79 -6.59
C SER A 679 28.60 25.09 -7.62
N GLU A 680 29.29 24.02 -7.25
CA GLU A 680 30.06 23.18 -8.16
C GLU A 680 29.19 22.64 -9.29
N TYR A 681 28.03 22.09 -8.98
CA TYR A 681 27.10 21.60 -10.00
C TYR A 681 26.58 22.71 -10.91
N ARG A 682 26.30 23.90 -10.37
CA ARG A 682 25.92 25.09 -11.15
C ARG A 682 27.04 25.50 -12.10
N GLU A 683 28.31 25.47 -11.66
CA GLU A 683 29.47 25.78 -12.50
C GLU A 683 29.69 24.73 -13.57
N GLU A 684 29.54 23.43 -13.25
CA GLU A 684 29.63 22.33 -14.21
C GLU A 684 28.60 22.48 -15.35
N GLU A 685 27.40 22.96 -15.05
CA GLU A 685 26.31 23.13 -16.02
C GLU A 685 26.31 24.51 -16.72
N ASP A 686 27.11 25.49 -16.25
CA ASP A 686 27.23 26.82 -16.88
C ASP A 686 28.19 26.81 -18.07
N ARG A 687 27.76 26.23 -19.16
CA ARG A 687 28.50 26.14 -20.43
C ARG A 687 28.84 27.49 -21.01
N PHE A 688 27.94 28.45 -20.81
CA PHE A 688 28.17 29.80 -21.27
C PHE A 688 29.30 30.48 -20.48
N GLY A 689 29.30 30.34 -19.14
CA GLY A 689 30.38 30.82 -18.27
C GLY A 689 31.72 30.14 -18.56
N ALA A 690 31.70 28.79 -18.79
CA ALA A 690 32.90 28.04 -19.15
C ALA A 690 33.52 28.55 -20.47
N TRP A 691 32.69 28.70 -21.52
CA TRP A 691 33.14 29.31 -22.77
C TRP A 691 33.64 30.74 -22.55
N LEU A 692 32.95 31.54 -21.75
CA LEU A 692 33.29 32.93 -21.52
C LEU A 692 34.66 33.05 -20.82
N LYS A 693 34.92 32.17 -19.83
CA LYS A 693 36.25 32.11 -19.16
C LYS A 693 37.35 31.79 -20.20
N GLU A 694 37.17 30.73 -21.00
CA GLU A 694 38.15 30.32 -22.03
C GLU A 694 38.36 31.39 -23.11
N TYR A 695 37.25 31.98 -23.59
CA TYR A 695 37.27 33.03 -24.62
C TYR A 695 38.08 34.29 -24.22
N PHE A 696 38.06 34.66 -22.96
CA PHE A 696 38.78 35.83 -22.45
C PHE A 696 40.12 35.50 -21.80
N MET A 697 40.46 34.22 -21.57
CA MET A 697 41.81 33.85 -21.15
C MET A 697 42.82 34.05 -22.28
N ASP A 698 42.44 33.78 -23.52
CA ASP A 698 43.32 33.84 -24.70
C ASP A 698 43.28 35.20 -25.42
N SER A 699 42.39 36.10 -25.04
CA SER A 699 42.20 37.35 -25.78
C SER A 699 42.71 38.58 -25.05
N THR A 700 43.68 39.23 -25.64
CA THR A 700 43.94 40.66 -25.49
C THR A 700 42.80 41.49 -26.13
N ALA A 701 41.56 40.94 -26.08
CA ALA A 701 40.43 41.45 -26.81
C ALA A 701 40.08 42.86 -26.33
N GLY A 702 40.03 43.76 -27.29
CA GLY A 702 39.50 45.11 -27.11
C GLY A 702 38.15 45.04 -26.47
N ASP A 703 37.81 46.06 -25.71
CA ASP A 703 36.66 46.11 -24.81
C ASP A 703 35.29 45.91 -25.46
N GLU A 704 35.20 45.89 -26.81
CA GLU A 704 33.95 45.80 -27.54
C GLU A 704 34.03 44.80 -28.74
N GLN A 705 33.12 43.86 -28.83
CA GLN A 705 33.08 42.86 -29.87
C GLN A 705 31.69 42.67 -30.49
N GLN A 706 31.65 42.28 -31.77
CA GLN A 706 30.41 42.01 -32.49
C GLN A 706 29.74 40.72 -31.99
N ALA A 707 28.44 40.78 -31.72
CA ALA A 707 27.65 39.66 -31.22
C ALA A 707 27.72 38.41 -32.09
N SER A 708 27.74 38.58 -33.43
CA SER A 708 27.84 37.45 -34.36
C SER A 708 29.20 36.74 -34.29
N SER A 709 30.29 37.48 -34.09
CA SER A 709 31.62 36.91 -33.94
C SER A 709 31.75 36.11 -32.62
N MET A 710 31.28 36.69 -31.54
CA MET A 710 31.24 36.02 -30.22
C MET A 710 30.38 34.78 -30.28
N PHE A 711 29.20 34.82 -30.92
CA PHE A 711 28.30 33.66 -31.05
C PHE A 711 28.93 32.55 -31.93
N LYS A 712 29.68 32.91 -32.99
CA LYS A 712 30.40 31.93 -33.80
C LYS A 712 31.47 31.20 -32.98
N SER A 713 32.24 31.95 -32.17
CA SER A 713 33.20 31.35 -31.22
C SER A 713 32.52 30.43 -30.21
N TYR A 714 31.41 30.85 -29.62
CA TYR A 714 30.65 30.04 -28.69
C TYR A 714 30.10 28.76 -29.36
N SER A 715 29.58 28.85 -30.58
CA SER A 715 29.09 27.69 -31.31
C SER A 715 30.22 26.72 -31.62
N GLY A 716 31.39 27.21 -32.07
CA GLY A 716 32.58 26.37 -32.29
C GLY A 716 33.10 25.71 -31.00
N TRP A 717 33.00 26.39 -29.86
CA TRP A 717 33.33 25.79 -28.57
C TRP A 717 32.30 24.69 -28.19
N CYS A 718 31.01 24.91 -28.38
CA CYS A 718 29.99 23.90 -28.18
C CYS A 718 30.21 22.65 -29.05
N ASP A 719 30.53 22.84 -30.34
CA ASP A 719 30.83 21.73 -31.26
C ASP A 719 32.03 20.90 -30.78
N ARG A 720 33.11 21.54 -30.31
CA ARG A 720 34.29 20.83 -29.76
C ARG A 720 34.00 20.05 -28.50
N ASN A 721 33.04 20.53 -27.70
CA ASN A 721 32.65 19.89 -26.44
C ASN A 721 31.42 18.97 -26.61
N SER A 722 30.99 18.66 -27.83
CA SER A 722 29.80 17.82 -28.11
C SER A 722 28.53 18.35 -27.50
N GLU A 723 28.39 19.67 -27.39
CA GLU A 723 27.25 20.37 -26.80
C GLU A 723 26.45 21.11 -27.89
N ARG A 724 25.20 21.41 -27.60
CA ARG A 724 24.35 22.22 -28.49
C ARG A 724 24.39 23.68 -28.07
N PRO A 725 24.69 24.61 -28.98
CA PRO A 725 24.66 26.04 -28.67
C PRO A 725 23.23 26.52 -28.36
N ILE A 726 23.12 27.46 -27.43
CA ILE A 726 21.86 28.18 -27.20
C ILE A 726 21.53 29.06 -28.41
N SER A 727 20.27 29.55 -28.52
CA SER A 727 19.92 30.45 -29.60
C SER A 727 20.68 31.80 -29.48
N LEU A 728 20.92 32.46 -30.62
CA LEU A 728 21.58 33.77 -30.65
C LEU A 728 20.87 34.79 -29.74
N ARG A 729 19.54 34.72 -29.62
CA ARG A 729 18.76 35.57 -28.71
C ARG A 729 19.09 35.29 -27.24
N ALA A 730 19.13 34.00 -26.87
CA ALA A 730 19.49 33.55 -25.51
C ALA A 730 20.95 33.91 -25.18
N PHE A 731 21.86 33.72 -26.15
CA PHE A 731 23.27 34.12 -26.04
C PHE A 731 23.43 35.60 -25.71
N GLY A 732 22.74 36.47 -26.45
CA GLY A 732 22.75 37.91 -26.18
C GLY A 732 22.19 38.28 -24.79
N ALA A 733 21.15 37.58 -24.34
CA ALA A 733 20.60 37.74 -23.01
C ALA A 733 21.59 37.25 -21.91
N SER A 734 22.35 36.18 -22.17
CA SER A 734 23.41 35.72 -21.26
C SER A 734 24.55 36.72 -21.14
N LEU A 735 25.01 37.26 -22.25
CA LEU A 735 26.01 38.35 -22.22
C LEU A 735 25.54 39.54 -21.38
N THR A 736 24.29 39.98 -21.54
CA THR A 736 23.73 41.10 -20.76
C THR A 736 23.66 40.75 -19.27
N ARG A 737 23.27 39.54 -18.90
CA ARG A 737 23.28 39.05 -17.50
C ARG A 737 24.68 39.01 -16.91
N SER A 738 25.67 38.66 -17.72
CA SER A 738 27.09 38.68 -17.31
C SER A 738 27.71 40.09 -17.29
N GLY A 739 26.91 41.14 -17.33
CA GLY A 739 27.34 42.54 -17.17
C GLY A 739 27.83 43.20 -18.46
N PHE A 740 27.71 42.56 -19.62
CA PHE A 740 28.10 43.18 -20.90
C PHE A 740 27.10 44.26 -21.31
N SER A 741 27.60 45.46 -21.63
CA SER A 741 26.79 46.52 -22.16
C SER A 741 26.56 46.34 -23.67
N LYS A 742 25.28 46.44 -24.10
CA LYS A 742 24.87 46.25 -25.49
C LYS A 742 24.81 47.56 -26.24
N THR A 743 25.48 47.62 -27.42
CA THR A 743 25.47 48.79 -28.32
C THR A 743 25.04 48.36 -29.71
N ARG A 744 24.22 49.15 -30.40
CA ARG A 744 23.82 48.88 -31.78
C ARG A 744 24.59 49.80 -32.73
N LYS A 745 25.34 49.22 -33.66
CA LYS A 745 26.12 49.93 -34.68
C LYS A 745 25.59 49.62 -36.09
N ARG A 746 26.14 50.28 -37.13
CA ARG A 746 25.74 50.05 -38.52
C ARG A 746 25.96 48.61 -38.98
N ASP A 747 27.01 47.97 -38.50
CA ASP A 747 27.44 46.63 -38.79
C ASP A 747 26.89 45.54 -37.88
N GLY A 748 26.00 45.93 -36.94
CA GLY A 748 25.29 44.97 -36.08
C GLY A 748 25.30 45.34 -34.58
N THR A 749 24.93 44.33 -33.79
CA THR A 749 24.95 44.46 -32.32
C THR A 749 26.35 44.16 -31.78
N HIS A 750 26.84 45.03 -30.90
CA HIS A 750 28.12 44.86 -30.20
C HIS A 750 27.89 44.74 -28.69
N TYR A 751 28.82 44.06 -28.05
CA TYR A 751 28.85 43.92 -26.60
C TYR A 751 30.21 44.41 -26.08
N ARG A 752 30.17 45.26 -25.06
CA ARG A 752 31.35 45.76 -24.38
C ARG A 752 31.50 45.06 -23.04
N ARG A 753 32.72 44.62 -22.74
CA ARG A 753 33.07 43.98 -21.48
C ARG A 753 32.86 44.91 -20.30
N PRO A 754 32.33 44.46 -19.12
CA PRO A 754 32.30 45.25 -17.92
C PRO A 754 33.73 45.58 -17.46
N SER A 755 33.99 46.81 -16.99
CA SER A 755 35.27 47.14 -16.36
C SER A 755 35.43 46.30 -15.09
N VAL A 756 36.65 45.83 -14.83
CA VAL A 756 36.99 44.84 -13.78
C VAL A 756 36.51 45.25 -12.36
N ALA A 757 36.15 46.50 -12.11
CA ALA A 757 35.63 46.97 -10.85
C ALA A 757 34.20 46.50 -10.50
N VAL A 758 33.44 45.87 -11.44
CA VAL A 758 32.06 45.43 -11.20
C VAL A 758 31.98 43.91 -11.01
N ALA A 759 33.04 43.18 -11.34
CA ALA A 759 33.02 41.68 -11.24
C ALA A 759 33.23 41.17 -9.79
N GLU A 760 33.78 42.00 -8.87
CA GLU A 760 33.96 41.63 -7.46
C GLU A 760 32.70 41.87 -6.60
N VAL A 761 31.79 42.74 -7.05
CA VAL A 761 30.53 43.03 -6.30
C VAL A 761 29.42 42.01 -6.58
N ALA A 762 29.56 41.22 -7.66
CA ALA A 762 28.57 40.17 -7.98
C ALA A 762 28.89 38.81 -7.32
N ALA A 763 30.03 38.71 -6.63
CA ALA A 763 30.42 37.49 -5.89
C ALA A 763 30.04 37.57 -4.40
N ASP A 764 29.63 38.77 -3.90
CA ASP A 764 29.30 39.01 -2.48
C ASP A 764 27.81 39.35 -2.23
N ASN A 765 26.90 39.12 -3.18
CA ASN A 765 25.46 39.31 -2.96
C ASN A 765 24.66 38.00 -3.27
#